data_c87d141b9f54cbbf0638f511735cf6ce
#
_entry.id   c87d141b9f54cbbf0638f511735cf6ce
#
_cell.length_a   1.000
_cell.length_b   1.000
_cell.length_c   1.000
_cell.angle_alpha   90.00
_cell.angle_beta   90.00
_cell.angle_gamma   90.00
#
_symmetry.space_group_name_H-M   'P 1'
#
loop_
_entity.id
_entity.type
_entity.pdbx_description
1 polymer ?
#
loop_
_entity_poly.entity_id
_entity_poly.type
_entity_poly.pdbx_seq_one_letter_code
_entity_poly.pdbx_strand_id
1 'polypeptide(L)'
;MLAPAAYAADLDVSADTGAVVQQLDTVSVIGQGETRQVQRITQQDIPVLPPGTSIQKLLNRMPGVNVQSNDAFGANEESQTISLRGFNGTRLGYTLDGLPLGDNAYGNYNGLNISRALIAENFGGVELASGIGALGTASTSNLGGTIQYYSADPSSVFGGQVSQTLGSDANRRTFLRVDTGDYNGFSAYLSGINAQADMWASPESPTTTRQFNAKGVYQFDGGKLTAFADTSRTSQADYAYLSKSGMARGLGWDWNLYAPDWNRALAAAYCAPATRNAARCGFSGGVDNVDDAYYQSRALRDDDLFYVAGDFQPNDAISLHTQVYHHENKGQGHWWSPGQASNLGTPEALPISIRSTNYWINRTGGIASLGWQLGPHHLEAGLWYERNHHDVERNFYWITGPVSDDKFLQNPNRRLFSQNYVITTRQFYVQGNFKFLDERLSLDLGIKSPSTEMTARETPGVAVEAPVATGSLKASESVLPQIGLGYRLAEGQEVFASYAENIAAFQGGGAGGPLLVTQASFDASVGALEPEKSRTLEAGYRFVRDRFEASLVGYDVTFDNRLLSLNPCASIQQGTTPACTTRFFNVGSVSSRGGELTVIWKPTSYLQWYNSASINRSTYDDNYVQNGVTIATAGKYTVDTPKRMFASEIAFNYANWNVNLRGKYTGQRYYTYTNDQGFGGYTAFDAGAGYAFGQVGVLQALKLSLNVTNLTNKRYASNLTAFANTDPNGRQLAFHASAPRQVFLTLDAKF
;
A
#
# COMPACT_ATOMS: atom_id res chain seq x y z
N MET A 1 -19.30 -4.10 21.03
CA MET A 1 -18.99 -2.67 21.06
C MET A 1 -17.73 -2.47 20.22
N LEU A 2 -17.92 -2.19 18.95
CA LEU A 2 -16.89 -1.67 18.06
C LEU A 2 -17.53 -0.54 17.26
N ALA A 3 -18.08 0.44 18.01
CA ALA A 3 -17.96 1.78 17.52
C ALA A 3 -16.45 2.06 17.43
N PRO A 4 -15.94 2.84 16.46
CA PRO A 4 -14.60 3.36 16.58
C PRO A 4 -14.56 4.04 17.96
N ALA A 5 -13.92 3.38 18.92
CA ALA A 5 -13.70 3.99 20.22
C ALA A 5 -12.97 5.29 19.91
N ALA A 6 -13.61 6.40 20.26
CA ALA A 6 -12.95 7.68 20.30
C ALA A 6 -11.80 7.53 21.30
N TYR A 7 -10.59 7.27 20.80
CA TYR A 7 -9.37 7.34 21.58
C TYR A 7 -8.95 8.81 21.62
N ALA A 8 -9.72 9.61 22.39
CA ALA A 8 -9.17 10.77 23.03
C ALA A 8 -8.48 10.24 24.29
N ALA A 9 -7.17 9.99 24.23
CA ALA A 9 -6.37 9.91 25.43
C ALA A 9 -6.27 11.35 25.95
N ASP A 10 -7.09 11.70 26.93
CA ASP A 10 -6.92 12.90 27.74
C ASP A 10 -5.52 12.80 28.39
N LEU A 11 -4.60 13.59 27.88
CA LEU A 11 -3.35 13.89 28.56
C LEU A 11 -3.69 14.91 29.65
N ASP A 12 -4.04 14.42 30.83
CA ASP A 12 -4.09 15.24 32.04
C ASP A 12 -2.67 15.72 32.36
N VAL A 13 -2.36 16.94 31.92
CA VAL A 13 -1.10 17.60 32.26
C VAL A 13 -1.27 18.23 33.63
N SER A 14 -1.12 17.41 34.68
CA SER A 14 -0.85 17.93 36.01
C SER A 14 0.59 18.44 36.04
N ALA A 15 0.77 19.74 36.21
CA ALA A 15 2.07 20.38 36.40
C ALA A 15 2.66 19.92 37.77
N ASP A 16 3.43 18.83 37.75
CA ASP A 16 4.31 18.47 38.84
C ASP A 16 5.77 18.45 38.34
N THR A 17 6.61 19.27 39.02
CA THR A 17 8.03 19.48 38.67
C THR A 17 8.89 18.31 39.19
N GLY A 18 8.64 17.12 38.71
CA GLY A 18 9.45 15.93 38.85
C GLY A 18 9.71 15.31 37.51
N ALA A 19 10.89 14.71 37.27
CA ALA A 19 11.26 14.05 36.01
C ALA A 19 10.09 13.19 35.51
N VAL A 20 9.39 13.64 34.47
CA VAL A 20 8.25 12.94 33.90
C VAL A 20 8.77 11.67 33.20
N VAL A 21 8.71 10.57 33.93
CA VAL A 21 8.79 9.24 33.29
C VAL A 21 7.55 9.13 32.43
N GLN A 22 7.70 9.31 31.12
CA GLN A 22 6.62 9.07 30.18
C GLN A 22 6.25 7.59 30.29
N GLN A 23 5.17 7.32 31.01
CA GLN A 23 4.67 5.97 31.21
C GLN A 23 4.22 5.47 29.84
N LEU A 24 4.78 4.35 29.38
CA LEU A 24 4.30 3.66 28.18
C LEU A 24 2.88 3.18 28.52
N ASP A 25 1.88 3.92 28.08
CA ASP A 25 0.49 3.50 28.23
C ASP A 25 0.30 2.15 27.56
N THR A 26 -0.49 1.30 28.22
CA THR A 26 -0.75 -0.08 27.83
C THR A 26 -1.71 -0.16 26.65
N VAL A 27 -1.30 0.32 25.48
CA VAL A 27 -2.03 0.01 24.24
C VAL A 27 -1.59 -1.38 23.80
N SER A 28 -2.50 -2.35 23.93
CA SER A 28 -2.26 -3.71 23.45
C SER A 28 -2.22 -3.72 21.91
N VAL A 29 -1.09 -4.11 21.34
CA VAL A 29 -0.94 -4.37 19.89
C VAL A 29 -1.76 -5.59 19.47
N ILE A 30 -2.17 -6.42 20.45
CA ILE A 30 -2.92 -7.67 20.27
C ILE A 30 -4.41 -7.38 20.48
N GLY A 31 -5.25 -7.68 19.48
CA GLY A 31 -6.70 -7.46 19.52
C GLY A 31 -7.41 -8.36 20.52
N GLN A 32 -7.32 -8.04 21.82
CA GLN A 32 -8.01 -8.77 22.87
C GLN A 32 -9.53 -8.64 22.74
N GLY A 33 -10.26 -9.72 22.95
CA GLY A 33 -11.72 -9.77 22.81
C GLY A 33 -12.22 -9.93 21.38
N GLU A 34 -11.33 -9.89 20.38
CA GLU A 34 -11.67 -10.11 19.00
C GLU A 34 -11.75 -11.61 18.69
N THR A 35 -12.70 -12.02 17.86
CA THR A 35 -12.84 -13.42 17.42
C THR A 35 -11.99 -13.76 16.20
N ARG A 36 -11.17 -12.81 15.72
CA ARG A 36 -10.26 -12.92 14.57
C ARG A 36 -8.88 -12.32 14.91
N GLN A 37 -7.90 -12.54 14.05
CA GLN A 37 -6.60 -11.91 14.21
C GLN A 37 -6.65 -10.44 13.83
N VAL A 38 -6.49 -9.59 14.85
CA VAL A 38 -6.42 -8.14 14.71
C VAL A 38 -5.16 -7.64 15.42
N GLN A 39 -4.47 -6.72 14.79
CA GLN A 39 -3.32 -6.02 15.36
C GLN A 39 -3.47 -4.52 15.15
N ARG A 40 -3.07 -3.72 16.14
CA ARG A 40 -3.18 -2.26 16.15
C ARG A 40 -1.82 -1.62 16.34
N ILE A 41 -1.59 -0.50 15.67
CA ILE A 41 -0.47 0.43 15.92
C ILE A 41 -1.09 1.79 16.17
N THR A 42 -0.64 2.47 17.21
CA THR A 42 -1.10 3.81 17.57
C THR A 42 -0.01 4.85 17.29
N GLN A 43 -0.35 6.13 17.47
CA GLN A 43 0.58 7.23 17.31
C GLN A 43 1.82 7.12 18.23
N GLN A 44 1.70 6.47 19.38
CA GLN A 44 2.81 6.25 20.32
C GLN A 44 3.90 5.33 19.75
N ASP A 45 3.58 4.53 18.75
CA ASP A 45 4.52 3.62 18.06
C ASP A 45 5.39 4.31 16.97
N ILE A 46 5.07 5.57 16.61
CA ILE A 46 5.73 6.33 15.53
C ILE A 46 7.13 6.86 15.89
N PRO A 47 7.49 7.21 17.13
CA PRO A 47 8.78 7.83 17.44
C PRO A 47 10.02 7.04 17.00
N VAL A 48 9.83 5.83 16.53
CA VAL A 48 10.88 4.87 16.16
C VAL A 48 11.41 5.08 14.74
N LEU A 49 10.68 5.82 13.88
CA LEU A 49 11.03 5.99 12.46
C LEU A 49 11.30 7.47 12.12
N PRO A 50 12.08 7.74 11.03
CA PRO A 50 12.24 9.11 10.55
C PRO A 50 10.87 9.73 10.23
N PRO A 51 10.61 11.00 10.61
CA PRO A 51 9.40 11.71 10.24
C PRO A 51 9.14 11.66 8.73
N GLY A 52 7.89 11.44 8.33
CA GLY A 52 7.54 11.24 6.93
C GLY A 52 7.66 9.80 6.42
N THR A 53 8.03 8.86 7.28
CA THR A 53 7.94 7.43 6.93
C THR A 53 6.49 7.06 6.64
N SER A 54 6.27 6.37 5.52
CA SER A 54 4.95 5.87 5.13
C SER A 54 4.32 5.02 6.24
N ILE A 55 3.07 5.32 6.56
CA ILE A 55 2.30 4.58 7.58
C ILE A 55 2.25 3.09 7.22
N GLN A 56 2.18 2.74 5.94
CA GLN A 56 2.23 1.35 5.48
C GLN A 56 3.52 0.64 5.91
N LYS A 57 4.65 1.34 5.95
CA LYS A 57 5.94 0.78 6.40
C LYS A 57 5.96 0.45 7.89
N LEU A 58 5.11 1.09 8.72
CA LEU A 58 4.95 0.75 10.14
C LEU A 58 4.47 -0.70 10.31
N LEU A 59 3.63 -1.19 9.40
CA LEU A 59 3.09 -2.55 9.43
C LEU A 59 4.18 -3.62 9.28
N ASN A 60 5.36 -3.25 8.78
CA ASN A 60 6.44 -4.20 8.48
C ASN A 60 6.98 -4.96 9.71
N ARG A 61 6.67 -4.53 10.93
CA ARG A 61 7.00 -5.25 12.17
C ARG A 61 6.01 -6.38 12.50
N MET A 62 4.76 -6.31 11.98
CA MET A 62 3.72 -7.28 12.27
C MET A 62 4.03 -8.66 11.66
N PRO A 63 3.64 -9.77 12.31
CA PRO A 63 3.83 -11.10 11.75
C PRO A 63 3.02 -11.26 10.45
N GLY A 64 3.54 -12.04 9.51
CA GLY A 64 2.88 -12.27 8.22
C GLY A 64 2.96 -11.12 7.23
N VAL A 65 3.31 -9.90 7.68
CA VAL A 65 3.40 -8.70 6.84
C VAL A 65 4.80 -8.52 6.27
N ASN A 66 4.89 -8.33 4.95
CA ASN A 66 6.12 -8.02 4.24
C ASN A 66 5.96 -6.72 3.45
N VAL A 67 6.42 -5.59 4.00
CA VAL A 67 6.50 -4.31 3.30
C VAL A 67 7.91 -4.14 2.79
N GLN A 68 8.05 -3.91 1.49
CA GLN A 68 9.31 -3.68 0.82
C GLN A 68 9.30 -2.30 0.16
N SER A 69 10.42 -1.61 0.19
CA SER A 69 10.63 -0.37 -0.54
C SER A 69 12.11 -0.21 -0.85
N ASN A 70 12.44 0.53 -1.88
CA ASN A 70 13.80 0.86 -2.25
C ASN A 70 14.27 2.21 -1.68
N ASP A 71 13.40 2.94 -0.98
CA ASP A 71 13.73 4.18 -0.27
C ASP A 71 13.57 4.03 1.25
N ALA A 72 14.19 4.92 2.02
CA ALA A 72 14.20 4.87 3.48
C ALA A 72 12.81 5.09 4.09
N PHE A 73 11.98 5.90 3.46
CA PHE A 73 10.68 6.30 3.99
C PHE A 73 9.54 5.36 3.54
N GLY A 74 9.75 4.57 2.47
CA GLY A 74 8.66 3.85 1.80
C GLY A 74 7.66 4.80 1.16
N ALA A 75 8.12 5.95 0.70
CA ALA A 75 7.29 6.99 0.11
C ALA A 75 7.31 6.96 -1.43
N ASN A 76 8.26 6.27 -2.06
CA ASN A 76 8.24 6.03 -3.49
C ASN A 76 7.25 4.91 -3.81
N GLU A 77 6.07 5.28 -4.33
CA GLU A 77 4.95 4.36 -4.51
C GLU A 77 5.20 3.29 -5.57
N GLU A 78 5.94 3.62 -6.64
CA GLU A 78 6.28 2.66 -7.71
C GLU A 78 7.20 1.53 -7.20
N SER A 79 7.89 1.75 -6.09
CA SER A 79 8.81 0.79 -5.50
C SER A 79 8.36 0.26 -4.14
N GLN A 80 7.20 0.68 -3.63
CA GLN A 80 6.65 0.15 -2.39
C GLN A 80 5.70 -1.02 -2.68
N THR A 81 5.94 -2.15 -2.02
CA THR A 81 5.04 -3.31 -2.06
C THR A 81 4.68 -3.75 -0.66
N ILE A 82 3.50 -4.32 -0.52
CA ILE A 82 3.06 -5.02 0.70
C ILE A 82 2.50 -6.38 0.31
N SER A 83 2.82 -7.39 1.12
CA SER A 83 2.16 -8.68 1.06
C SER A 83 1.83 -9.19 2.46
N LEU A 84 0.74 -9.96 2.56
CA LEU A 84 0.22 -10.56 3.79
C LEU A 84 -0.20 -11.99 3.51
N ARG A 85 0.40 -12.97 4.20
CA ARG A 85 0.06 -14.42 4.08
C ARG A 85 0.08 -14.95 2.62
N GLY A 86 0.83 -14.31 1.71
CA GLY A 86 0.88 -14.67 0.28
C GLY A 86 -0.02 -13.83 -0.63
N PHE A 87 -0.85 -12.96 -0.09
CA PHE A 87 -1.60 -11.97 -0.86
C PHE A 87 -0.78 -10.70 -1.04
N ASN A 88 -0.66 -10.23 -2.25
CA ASN A 88 -0.06 -8.92 -2.54
C ASN A 88 -1.02 -7.76 -2.22
N GLY A 89 -0.50 -6.54 -2.25
CA GLY A 89 -1.25 -5.34 -1.88
C GLY A 89 -2.55 -5.13 -2.64
N THR A 90 -2.65 -5.57 -3.91
CA THR A 90 -3.88 -5.42 -4.72
C THR A 90 -5.04 -6.31 -4.25
N ARG A 91 -4.78 -7.25 -3.34
CA ARG A 91 -5.76 -8.18 -2.76
C ARG A 91 -6.07 -7.90 -1.29
N LEU A 92 -5.68 -6.71 -0.80
CA LEU A 92 -5.97 -6.22 0.54
C LEU A 92 -6.95 -5.04 0.46
N GLY A 93 -7.80 -4.89 1.47
CA GLY A 93 -8.69 -3.75 1.60
C GLY A 93 -8.05 -2.61 2.38
N TYR A 94 -8.23 -1.37 1.91
CA TYR A 94 -7.64 -0.19 2.56
C TYR A 94 -8.69 0.89 2.77
N THR A 95 -8.74 1.42 3.99
CA THR A 95 -9.58 2.59 4.31
C THR A 95 -8.82 3.65 5.10
N LEU A 96 -9.23 4.91 4.99
CA LEU A 96 -8.86 6.01 5.89
C LEU A 96 -10.14 6.51 6.56
N ASP A 97 -10.21 6.46 7.90
CA ASP A 97 -11.38 6.87 8.65
C ASP A 97 -12.70 6.26 8.12
N GLY A 98 -12.64 4.99 7.66
CA GLY A 98 -13.76 4.25 7.09
C GLY A 98 -13.96 4.39 5.58
N LEU A 99 -13.53 5.51 4.95
CA LEU A 99 -13.66 5.67 3.51
C LEU A 99 -12.65 4.77 2.75
N PRO A 100 -13.04 4.14 1.63
CA PRO A 100 -12.16 3.28 0.86
C PRO A 100 -11.06 4.09 0.16
N LEU A 101 -9.81 3.61 0.23
CA LEU A 101 -8.71 4.16 -0.56
C LEU A 101 -8.63 3.54 -1.97
N GLY A 102 -9.37 2.46 -2.21
CA GLY A 102 -9.25 1.63 -3.40
C GLY A 102 -8.12 0.61 -3.24
N ASP A 103 -7.74 -0.07 -4.30
CA ASP A 103 -6.58 -0.95 -4.29
C ASP A 103 -5.30 -0.15 -4.56
N ASN A 104 -4.18 -0.60 -4.00
CA ASN A 104 -2.86 -0.02 -4.24
C ASN A 104 -2.19 -0.71 -5.45
N ALA A 105 -2.92 -0.87 -6.55
CA ALA A 105 -2.36 -1.38 -7.79
C ALA A 105 -1.29 -0.44 -8.34
N TYR A 106 -0.42 -0.99 -9.19
CA TYR A 106 0.61 -0.23 -9.87
C TYR A 106 0.09 1.09 -10.45
N GLY A 107 0.83 2.16 -10.18
CA GLY A 107 0.52 3.49 -10.68
C GLY A 107 -0.78 4.09 -10.14
N ASN A 108 -1.34 3.54 -9.08
CA ASN A 108 -2.58 4.02 -8.45
C ASN A 108 -3.75 4.14 -9.41
N TYR A 109 -3.85 3.24 -10.34
CA TYR A 109 -4.91 3.27 -11.33
C TYR A 109 -6.31 3.15 -10.73
N ASN A 110 -6.42 2.50 -9.57
CA ASN A 110 -7.70 2.26 -8.91
C ASN A 110 -7.76 2.76 -7.48
N GLY A 111 -6.68 3.36 -6.96
CA GLY A 111 -6.66 3.71 -5.55
C GLY A 111 -5.74 4.88 -5.20
N LEU A 112 -5.91 5.33 -3.98
CA LEU A 112 -5.14 6.39 -3.35
C LEU A 112 -4.20 5.76 -2.33
N ASN A 113 -2.89 5.96 -2.49
CA ASN A 113 -1.92 5.51 -1.48
C ASN A 113 -2.07 6.35 -0.21
N ILE A 114 -1.95 5.71 0.96
CA ILE A 114 -2.10 6.40 2.25
C ILE A 114 -1.13 7.58 2.42
N SER A 115 0.06 7.54 1.84
CA SER A 115 1.04 8.63 1.91
C SER A 115 0.60 9.90 1.16
N ARG A 116 -0.38 9.79 0.25
CA ARG A 116 -0.99 10.94 -0.45
C ARG A 116 -2.35 11.34 0.13
N ALA A 117 -2.95 10.51 0.99
CA ALA A 117 -4.21 10.79 1.66
C ALA A 117 -4.03 11.39 3.06
N LEU A 118 -2.90 11.11 3.71
CA LEU A 118 -2.65 11.53 5.09
C LEU A 118 -1.17 11.85 5.31
N ILE A 119 -0.89 13.03 5.82
CA ILE A 119 0.44 13.40 6.32
C ILE A 119 0.77 12.48 7.49
N ALA A 120 1.96 11.87 7.49
CA ALA A 120 2.36 10.87 8.47
C ALA A 120 2.26 11.33 9.93
N GLU A 121 2.50 12.62 10.20
CA GLU A 121 2.39 13.22 11.54
C GLU A 121 0.93 13.39 12.01
N ASN A 122 -0.05 13.30 11.11
CA ASN A 122 -1.48 13.30 11.43
C ASN A 122 -2.07 11.90 11.61
N PHE A 123 -1.21 10.90 11.68
CA PHE A 123 -1.63 9.53 11.91
C PHE A 123 -2.15 9.33 13.35
N GLY A 124 -3.33 8.76 13.49
CA GLY A 124 -3.94 8.40 14.78
C GLY A 124 -3.76 6.92 15.10
N GLY A 125 -3.86 6.07 14.12
CA GLY A 125 -3.74 4.63 14.30
C GLY A 125 -3.92 3.82 13.01
N VAL A 126 -3.56 2.53 13.07
CA VAL A 126 -3.87 1.56 12.03
C VAL A 126 -4.29 0.24 12.65
N GLU A 127 -5.32 -0.34 12.08
CA GLU A 127 -5.78 -1.69 12.40
C GLU A 127 -5.54 -2.61 11.20
N LEU A 128 -4.89 -3.73 11.43
CA LEU A 128 -4.71 -4.81 10.48
C LEU A 128 -5.56 -6.01 10.94
N ALA A 129 -6.60 -6.36 10.18
CA ALA A 129 -7.34 -7.60 10.34
C ALA A 129 -6.86 -8.59 9.25
N SER A 130 -5.99 -9.52 9.65
CA SER A 130 -5.35 -10.46 8.73
C SER A 130 -6.31 -11.55 8.27
N GLY A 131 -6.24 -11.95 6.99
CA GLY A 131 -7.00 -13.05 6.42
C GLY A 131 -8.50 -12.81 6.34
N ILE A 132 -9.18 -12.90 7.47
CA ILE A 132 -10.64 -12.72 7.59
C ILE A 132 -11.08 -11.29 7.18
N GLY A 133 -10.31 -10.28 7.59
CA GLY A 133 -10.68 -8.89 7.43
C GLY A 133 -11.79 -8.43 8.37
N ALA A 134 -12.18 -7.17 8.28
CA ALA A 134 -13.34 -6.62 8.97
C ALA A 134 -14.54 -6.60 8.01
N LEU A 135 -15.68 -7.18 8.41
CA LEU A 135 -16.83 -7.43 7.55
C LEU A 135 -17.38 -6.16 6.91
N GLY A 136 -17.58 -5.10 7.71
CA GLY A 136 -18.15 -3.83 7.27
C GLY A 136 -17.21 -2.95 6.43
N THR A 137 -15.93 -3.33 6.24
CA THR A 137 -14.98 -2.50 5.52
C THR A 137 -15.43 -2.24 4.08
N ALA A 138 -15.50 -0.97 3.70
CA ALA A 138 -15.76 -0.56 2.32
C ALA A 138 -14.49 -0.82 1.48
N SER A 139 -14.51 -1.91 0.71
CA SER A 139 -13.37 -2.30 -0.13
C SER A 139 -13.81 -3.18 -1.29
N THR A 140 -13.26 -2.92 -2.47
CA THR A 140 -13.47 -3.74 -3.68
C THR A 140 -12.59 -4.99 -3.73
N SER A 141 -11.61 -5.12 -2.82
CA SER A 141 -10.70 -6.27 -2.74
C SER A 141 -10.21 -6.45 -1.31
N ASN A 142 -10.52 -7.58 -0.69
CA ASN A 142 -10.08 -7.88 0.68
C ASN A 142 -9.79 -9.37 0.88
N LEU A 143 -9.29 -10.05 -0.15
CA LEU A 143 -9.02 -11.49 -0.13
C LEU A 143 -8.05 -11.92 0.98
N GLY A 144 -7.04 -11.06 1.26
CA GLY A 144 -6.00 -11.31 2.26
C GLY A 144 -6.21 -10.60 3.60
N GLY A 145 -7.29 -9.81 3.74
CA GLY A 145 -7.59 -9.04 4.94
C GLY A 145 -7.75 -7.54 4.68
N THR A 146 -7.90 -6.77 5.76
CA THR A 146 -8.15 -5.31 5.69
C THR A 146 -7.16 -4.53 6.53
N ILE A 147 -6.78 -3.34 6.04
CA ILE A 147 -5.93 -2.35 6.69
C ILE A 147 -6.75 -1.06 6.80
N GLN A 148 -7.05 -0.68 8.03
CA GLN A 148 -7.86 0.50 8.32
C GLN A 148 -6.96 1.54 9.00
N TYR A 149 -6.72 2.65 8.30
CA TYR A 149 -5.98 3.79 8.81
C TYR A 149 -6.92 4.79 9.47
N TYR A 150 -6.43 5.46 10.50
CA TYR A 150 -7.16 6.50 11.23
C TYR A 150 -6.32 7.76 11.29
N SER A 151 -6.93 8.91 10.99
CA SER A 151 -6.31 10.22 11.19
C SER A 151 -6.46 10.65 12.65
N ALA A 152 -5.44 11.32 13.20
CA ALA A 152 -5.51 11.90 14.54
C ALA A 152 -6.59 12.98 14.60
N ASP A 153 -7.33 13.05 15.71
CA ASP A 153 -8.24 14.15 15.98
C ASP A 153 -7.46 15.44 16.31
N PRO A 154 -8.06 16.62 16.18
CA PRO A 154 -7.48 17.88 16.61
C PRO A 154 -7.20 17.86 18.13
N SER A 155 -6.14 18.57 18.56
CA SER A 155 -5.83 18.76 19.97
C SER A 155 -6.95 19.56 20.66
N SER A 156 -7.28 19.20 21.91
CA SER A 156 -8.16 19.98 22.78
C SER A 156 -7.50 21.26 23.31
N VAL A 157 -6.19 21.40 23.20
CA VAL A 157 -5.40 22.57 23.61
C VAL A 157 -4.93 23.32 22.38
N PHE A 158 -5.10 24.66 22.40
CA PHE A 158 -4.53 25.52 21.36
C PHE A 158 -3.01 25.38 21.34
N GLY A 159 -2.44 25.23 20.12
CA GLY A 159 -1.00 25.12 19.97
C GLY A 159 -0.59 24.83 18.55
N GLY A 160 0.70 24.58 18.40
CA GLY A 160 1.25 24.23 17.08
C GLY A 160 2.51 23.40 17.18
N GLN A 161 2.89 22.84 16.06
CA GLN A 161 4.10 22.03 15.89
C GLN A 161 4.83 22.42 14.61
N VAL A 162 6.13 22.57 14.71
CA VAL A 162 7.05 22.74 13.57
C VAL A 162 8.09 21.65 13.65
N SER A 163 8.30 20.92 12.56
CA SER A 163 9.36 19.90 12.48
C SER A 163 10.20 20.11 11.23
N GLN A 164 11.51 20.07 11.40
CA GLN A 164 12.49 20.15 10.32
C GLN A 164 13.36 18.91 10.33
N THR A 165 13.32 18.13 9.24
CA THR A 165 14.21 16.98 9.01
C THR A 165 15.21 17.31 7.91
N LEU A 166 16.49 16.97 8.17
CA LEU A 166 17.57 16.99 7.20
C LEU A 166 18.22 15.61 7.17
N GLY A 167 18.70 15.16 6.02
CA GLY A 167 19.29 13.82 5.95
C GLY A 167 20.06 13.51 4.67
N SER A 168 20.40 12.25 4.53
CA SER A 168 21.06 11.70 3.36
C SER A 168 20.29 12.03 2.09
N ASP A 169 20.99 12.06 0.95
CA ASP A 169 20.43 12.32 -0.38
C ASP A 169 19.69 13.66 -0.44
N ALA A 170 20.32 14.70 0.11
CA ALA A 170 19.79 16.07 0.18
C ALA A 170 18.36 16.15 0.75
N ASN A 171 17.96 15.20 1.59
CA ASN A 171 16.62 15.17 2.19
C ASN A 171 16.38 16.44 3.01
N ARG A 172 15.29 17.10 2.72
CA ARG A 172 14.77 18.25 3.46
C ARG A 172 13.26 18.10 3.58
N ARG A 173 12.76 18.08 4.80
CA ARG A 173 11.33 17.96 5.06
C ARG A 173 10.93 18.91 6.18
N THR A 174 9.99 19.80 5.87
CA THR A 174 9.38 20.71 6.83
C THR A 174 7.92 20.28 7.04
N PHE A 175 7.52 20.16 8.28
CA PHE A 175 6.12 19.96 8.69
C PHE A 175 5.69 21.11 9.57
N LEU A 176 4.46 21.57 9.39
CA LEU A 176 3.78 22.57 10.22
C LEU A 176 2.38 22.07 10.53
N ARG A 177 1.94 22.23 11.80
CA ARG A 177 0.56 22.01 12.23
C ARG A 177 0.16 23.09 13.24
N VAL A 178 -1.10 23.54 13.16
CA VAL A 178 -1.74 24.42 14.13
C VAL A 178 -3.09 23.81 14.50
N ASP A 179 -3.34 23.70 15.80
CA ASP A 179 -4.58 23.23 16.39
C ASP A 179 -5.31 24.40 17.08
N THR A 180 -6.64 24.46 16.94
CA THR A 180 -7.46 25.53 17.54
C THR A 180 -7.67 25.38 19.04
N GLY A 181 -7.43 24.18 19.59
CA GLY A 181 -7.98 23.78 20.88
C GLY A 181 -9.49 23.54 20.79
N ASP A 182 -10.09 23.12 21.90
CA ASP A 182 -11.54 22.96 22.02
C ASP A 182 -12.21 24.32 22.28
N TYR A 183 -13.26 24.61 21.52
CA TYR A 183 -14.13 25.75 21.74
C TYR A 183 -15.59 25.31 21.66
N ASN A 184 -16.22 25.06 22.82
CA ASN A 184 -17.61 24.61 22.92
C ASN A 184 -17.89 23.35 22.11
N GLY A 185 -17.01 22.35 22.20
CA GLY A 185 -17.10 21.09 21.48
C GLY A 185 -16.55 21.11 20.04
N PHE A 186 -16.13 22.27 19.54
CA PHE A 186 -15.46 22.36 18.24
C PHE A 186 -13.95 22.42 18.39
N SER A 187 -13.24 21.54 17.66
CA SER A 187 -11.79 21.59 17.51
C SER A 187 -11.39 21.35 16.05
N ALA A 188 -10.29 21.95 15.62
CA ALA A 188 -9.79 21.78 14.26
C ALA A 188 -8.26 21.86 14.20
N TYR A 189 -7.68 21.25 13.18
CA TYR A 189 -6.30 21.52 12.80
C TYR A 189 -6.15 21.83 11.31
N LEU A 190 -5.09 22.56 11.01
CA LEU A 190 -4.52 22.69 9.67
C LEU A 190 -3.04 22.31 9.73
N SER A 191 -2.60 21.50 8.79
CA SER A 191 -1.21 21.08 8.69
C SER A 191 -0.73 21.02 7.25
N GLY A 192 0.60 21.11 7.08
CA GLY A 192 1.21 21.02 5.76
C GLY A 192 2.63 20.47 5.81
N ILE A 193 3.04 19.88 4.71
CA ILE A 193 4.43 19.46 4.46
C ILE A 193 4.95 20.03 3.15
N ASN A 194 6.24 20.30 3.15
CA ASN A 194 7.06 20.45 1.95
C ASN A 194 8.28 19.58 2.11
N ALA A 195 8.41 18.57 1.24
CA ALA A 195 9.48 17.58 1.29
C ALA A 195 10.17 17.45 -0.06
N GLN A 196 11.47 17.29 -0.02
CA GLN A 196 12.32 17.00 -1.18
C GLN A 196 13.44 16.06 -0.76
N ALA A 197 13.75 15.11 -1.63
CA ALA A 197 14.94 14.28 -1.51
C ALA A 197 15.43 13.89 -2.90
N ASP A 198 16.74 13.74 -3.07
CA ASP A 198 17.30 13.12 -4.26
C ASP A 198 17.14 11.59 -4.18
N MET A 199 17.14 10.92 -5.32
CA MET A 199 17.25 9.47 -5.34
C MET A 199 18.66 9.06 -4.90
N TRP A 200 18.75 8.08 -4.02
CA TRP A 200 20.07 7.57 -3.57
C TRP A 200 20.87 6.92 -4.71
N ALA A 201 20.20 6.47 -5.78
CA ALA A 201 20.82 5.89 -6.97
C ALA A 201 20.98 6.90 -8.13
N SER A 202 20.46 8.12 -8.01
CA SER A 202 20.59 9.18 -9.03
C SER A 202 20.33 10.55 -8.40
N PRO A 203 21.35 11.24 -7.89
CA PRO A 203 21.20 12.49 -7.14
C PRO A 203 20.64 13.66 -7.97
N GLU A 204 20.56 13.54 -9.29
CA GLU A 204 20.03 14.58 -10.18
C GLU A 204 18.51 14.46 -10.43
N SER A 205 17.85 13.49 -9.80
CA SER A 205 16.40 13.24 -9.98
C SER A 205 15.64 13.40 -8.66
N PRO A 206 15.33 14.65 -8.25
CA PRO A 206 14.65 14.89 -6.98
C PRO A 206 13.21 14.37 -6.99
N THR A 207 12.80 13.78 -5.86
CA THR A 207 11.42 13.52 -5.51
C THR A 207 10.91 14.67 -4.66
N THR A 208 9.72 15.20 -4.98
CA THR A 208 9.10 16.30 -4.23
C THR A 208 7.68 15.93 -3.81
N THR A 209 7.30 16.37 -2.61
CA THR A 209 5.94 16.22 -2.09
C THR A 209 5.51 17.51 -1.40
N ARG A 210 4.33 18.01 -1.76
CA ARG A 210 3.62 19.07 -1.04
C ARG A 210 2.24 18.55 -0.69
N GLN A 211 1.89 18.62 0.58
CA GLN A 211 0.60 18.09 1.04
C GLN A 211 0.06 18.96 2.17
N PHE A 212 -1.27 19.09 2.20
CA PHE A 212 -2.00 19.81 3.24
C PHE A 212 -3.14 18.94 3.74
N ASN A 213 -3.30 18.85 5.06
CA ASN A 213 -4.47 18.26 5.69
C ASN A 213 -5.18 19.28 6.57
N ALA A 214 -6.49 19.21 6.58
CA ALA A 214 -7.35 19.90 7.53
C ALA A 214 -8.35 18.91 8.12
N LYS A 215 -8.58 18.94 9.42
CA LYS A 215 -9.64 18.17 10.10
C LYS A 215 -10.36 19.06 11.09
N GLY A 216 -11.68 19.04 11.06
CA GLY A 216 -12.55 19.67 12.04
C GLY A 216 -13.45 18.63 12.68
N VAL A 217 -13.62 18.73 14.00
CA VAL A 217 -14.47 17.84 14.81
C VAL A 217 -15.38 18.73 15.64
N TYR A 218 -16.68 18.43 15.62
CA TYR A 218 -17.67 19.04 16.50
C TYR A 218 -18.36 17.96 17.31
N GLN A 219 -18.11 17.97 18.61
CA GLN A 219 -18.73 17.08 19.59
C GLN A 219 -19.91 17.79 20.25
N PHE A 220 -21.02 17.10 20.35
CA PHE A 220 -22.24 17.59 20.99
C PHE A 220 -22.93 16.45 21.73
N ASP A 221 -23.91 16.76 22.58
CA ASP A 221 -24.67 15.73 23.29
C ASP A 221 -25.35 14.79 22.30
N GLY A 222 -24.99 13.50 22.38
CA GLY A 222 -25.50 12.44 21.48
C GLY A 222 -24.83 12.36 20.12
N GLY A 223 -23.67 13.01 19.88
CA GLY A 223 -23.00 12.81 18.59
C GLY A 223 -21.71 13.57 18.35
N LYS A 224 -21.12 13.24 17.18
CA LYS A 224 -19.91 13.87 16.65
C LYS A 224 -20.05 14.10 15.15
N LEU A 225 -19.69 15.29 14.68
CA LEU A 225 -19.49 15.58 13.25
C LEU A 225 -18.00 15.73 12.97
N THR A 226 -17.54 15.14 11.87
CA THR A 226 -16.16 15.22 11.44
C THR A 226 -16.11 15.67 9.99
N ALA A 227 -15.23 16.60 9.67
CA ALA A 227 -14.88 16.98 8.29
C ALA A 227 -13.38 16.85 8.13
N PHE A 228 -12.94 16.29 7.01
CA PHE A 228 -11.52 16.12 6.66
C PHE A 228 -11.29 16.55 5.21
N ALA A 229 -10.16 17.17 4.96
CA ALA A 229 -9.70 17.50 3.63
C ALA A 229 -8.19 17.22 3.49
N ASP A 230 -7.80 16.68 2.35
CA ASP A 230 -6.43 16.51 1.92
C ASP A 230 -6.23 17.06 0.52
N THR A 231 -5.08 17.69 0.29
CA THR A 231 -4.58 18.02 -1.04
C THR A 231 -3.11 17.63 -1.11
N SER A 232 -2.75 16.80 -2.08
CA SER A 232 -1.40 16.27 -2.26
C SER A 232 -0.92 16.48 -3.68
N ARG A 233 0.34 16.91 -3.83
CA ARG A 233 1.02 17.10 -5.12
C ARG A 233 2.38 16.44 -5.02
N THR A 234 2.59 15.38 -5.82
CA THR A 234 3.84 14.60 -5.80
C THR A 234 4.47 14.52 -7.18
N SER A 235 5.79 14.58 -7.19
CA SER A 235 6.63 14.27 -8.35
C SER A 235 7.72 13.33 -7.90
N GLN A 236 7.63 12.06 -8.29
CA GLN A 236 8.53 11.01 -7.86
C GLN A 236 9.32 10.46 -9.04
N ALA A 237 10.65 10.49 -8.94
CA ALA A 237 11.51 9.79 -9.87
C ALA A 237 11.49 8.29 -9.52
N ASP A 238 11.45 7.44 -10.57
CA ASP A 238 11.37 6.00 -10.40
C ASP A 238 12.76 5.37 -10.43
N TYR A 239 12.92 4.36 -9.58
CA TYR A 239 14.12 3.52 -9.58
C TYR A 239 14.05 2.45 -10.66
N ALA A 240 15.18 2.17 -11.31
CA ALA A 240 15.26 1.11 -12.31
C ALA A 240 15.07 -0.27 -11.68
N TYR A 241 14.31 -1.11 -12.37
CA TYR A 241 14.37 -2.54 -12.13
C TYR A 241 15.70 -3.11 -12.63
N LEU A 242 16.28 -4.01 -11.87
CA LEU A 242 17.55 -4.69 -12.17
C LEU A 242 17.30 -6.14 -12.57
N SER A 243 18.18 -6.68 -13.39
CA SER A 243 18.25 -8.10 -13.72
C SER A 243 19.48 -8.76 -13.08
N LYS A 244 19.39 -10.05 -12.77
CA LYS A 244 20.55 -10.80 -12.27
C LYS A 244 21.68 -10.86 -13.32
N SER A 245 21.34 -11.00 -14.59
CA SER A 245 22.32 -11.01 -15.67
C SER A 245 23.00 -9.66 -15.85
N GLY A 246 22.27 -8.53 -15.69
CA GLY A 246 22.84 -7.20 -15.69
C GLY A 246 23.86 -6.99 -14.57
N MET A 247 23.49 -7.41 -13.36
CA MET A 247 24.40 -7.40 -12.19
C MET A 247 25.65 -8.24 -12.43
N ALA A 248 25.50 -9.42 -13.03
CA ALA A 248 26.65 -10.29 -13.37
C ALA A 248 27.56 -9.67 -14.44
N ARG A 249 27.04 -8.83 -15.33
CA ARG A 249 27.80 -8.07 -16.34
C ARG A 249 28.47 -6.81 -15.80
N GLY A 250 28.22 -6.47 -14.54
CA GLY A 250 28.86 -5.34 -13.87
C GLY A 250 28.01 -4.08 -13.75
N LEU A 251 26.67 -4.16 -13.91
CA LEU A 251 25.79 -3.08 -13.45
C LEU A 251 25.99 -2.88 -11.95
N GLY A 252 26.19 -1.65 -11.51
CA GLY A 252 26.32 -1.32 -10.10
C GLY A 252 25.02 -1.57 -9.34
N TRP A 253 25.11 -1.80 -8.03
CA TRP A 253 23.93 -1.90 -7.15
C TRP A 253 23.11 -0.60 -7.13
N ASP A 254 23.76 0.52 -7.44
CA ASP A 254 23.22 1.86 -7.59
C ASP A 254 22.86 2.23 -9.05
N TRP A 255 22.85 1.25 -9.94
CA TRP A 255 22.41 1.48 -11.32
C TRP A 255 20.98 2.03 -11.33
N ASN A 256 20.77 3.12 -12.07
CA ASN A 256 19.45 3.71 -12.24
C ASN A 256 19.31 4.35 -13.62
N LEU A 257 18.84 3.59 -14.59
CA LEU A 257 18.62 4.08 -15.95
C LEU A 257 19.88 4.78 -16.52
N TYR A 258 19.77 5.51 -17.60
CA TYR A 258 20.91 6.25 -18.14
C TYR A 258 20.97 7.74 -17.75
N ALA A 259 19.97 8.25 -17.01
CA ALA A 259 20.09 9.62 -16.52
C ALA A 259 21.28 9.76 -15.55
N PRO A 260 22.10 10.84 -15.69
CA PRO A 260 21.91 11.96 -16.61
C PRO A 260 22.60 11.78 -17.99
N ASP A 261 23.19 10.63 -18.31
CA ASP A 261 24.01 10.45 -19.52
C ASP A 261 23.14 10.27 -20.79
N TRP A 262 22.75 11.38 -21.36
CA TRP A 262 21.93 11.43 -22.59
C TRP A 262 22.59 10.76 -23.80
N ASN A 263 23.88 10.96 -24.01
CA ASN A 263 24.57 10.40 -25.18
C ASN A 263 24.63 8.87 -25.11
N ARG A 264 24.77 8.34 -23.92
CA ARG A 264 24.76 6.90 -23.64
C ARG A 264 23.37 6.31 -23.88
N ALA A 265 22.30 6.99 -23.45
CA ALA A 265 20.94 6.60 -23.69
C ALA A 265 20.60 6.59 -25.19
N LEU A 266 21.04 7.61 -25.94
CA LEU A 266 20.89 7.67 -27.39
C LEU A 266 21.60 6.51 -28.10
N ALA A 267 22.87 6.22 -27.74
CA ALA A 267 23.63 5.13 -28.33
C ALA A 267 22.91 3.78 -28.15
N ALA A 268 22.40 3.51 -26.95
CA ALA A 268 21.64 2.31 -26.67
C ALA A 268 20.30 2.28 -27.42
N ALA A 269 19.59 3.40 -27.52
CA ALA A 269 18.32 3.49 -28.23
C ALA A 269 18.43 3.29 -29.73
N TYR A 270 19.58 3.64 -30.33
CA TYR A 270 19.85 3.31 -31.76
C TYR A 270 20.07 1.81 -32.01
N CYS A 271 20.18 0.98 -30.98
CA CYS A 271 20.24 -0.48 -31.11
C CYS A 271 18.85 -1.12 -31.22
N ALA A 272 17.77 -0.41 -30.88
CA ALA A 272 16.42 -0.93 -30.92
C ALA A 272 16.00 -1.24 -32.38
N PRO A 273 15.29 -2.35 -32.65
CA PRO A 273 14.92 -2.74 -34.04
C PRO A 273 14.22 -1.64 -34.83
N ALA A 274 13.28 -0.94 -34.21
CA ALA A 274 12.46 0.11 -34.82
C ALA A 274 13.23 1.41 -35.15
N THR A 275 14.36 1.67 -34.49
CA THR A 275 15.15 2.90 -34.62
C THR A 275 16.62 2.62 -34.95
N ARG A 276 16.92 1.41 -35.46
CA ARG A 276 18.29 0.91 -35.63
C ARG A 276 19.13 1.80 -36.52
N ASN A 277 20.25 2.23 -35.98
CA ASN A 277 21.33 2.88 -36.71
C ASN A 277 22.66 2.22 -36.32
N ALA A 278 23.18 1.34 -37.19
CA ALA A 278 24.36 0.54 -36.86
C ALA A 278 25.62 1.37 -36.57
N ALA A 279 25.73 2.59 -37.16
CA ALA A 279 26.88 3.48 -36.89
C ALA A 279 26.79 4.21 -35.55
N ARG A 280 25.61 4.30 -34.97
CA ARG A 280 25.36 4.98 -33.69
C ARG A 280 24.99 4.03 -32.55
N CYS A 281 24.65 2.77 -32.85
CA CYS A 281 24.29 1.75 -31.90
C CYS A 281 25.49 1.39 -31.00
N GLY A 282 25.30 1.45 -29.67
CA GLY A 282 26.32 1.03 -28.74
C GLY A 282 25.75 0.84 -27.33
N PHE A 283 26.14 -0.25 -26.69
CA PHE A 283 25.87 -0.50 -25.28
C PHE A 283 27.14 -0.29 -24.45
N SER A 284 26.98 0.12 -23.20
CA SER A 284 28.10 0.37 -22.28
C SER A 284 27.71 0.12 -20.82
N GLY A 285 28.72 -0.11 -19.95
CA GLY A 285 28.55 -0.20 -18.50
C GLY A 285 27.67 -1.36 -18.02
N GLY A 286 27.83 -2.55 -18.63
CA GLY A 286 27.07 -3.75 -18.27
C GLY A 286 25.70 -3.87 -18.92
N VAL A 287 25.21 -2.85 -19.63
CA VAL A 287 24.00 -2.93 -20.44
C VAL A 287 24.33 -3.62 -21.77
N ASP A 288 23.55 -4.58 -22.21
CA ASP A 288 23.72 -5.35 -23.45
C ASP A 288 22.43 -5.47 -24.29
N ASN A 289 21.34 -4.86 -23.81
CA ASN A 289 20.04 -4.89 -24.51
C ASN A 289 19.29 -3.57 -24.33
N VAL A 290 18.27 -3.34 -25.16
CA VAL A 290 17.48 -2.11 -25.18
C VAL A 290 16.57 -2.00 -23.95
N ASP A 291 16.11 -3.13 -23.41
CA ASP A 291 15.19 -3.14 -22.27
C ASP A 291 15.84 -2.63 -20.98
N ASP A 292 17.17 -2.73 -20.86
CA ASP A 292 17.94 -2.17 -19.74
C ASP A 292 18.27 -0.67 -19.97
N ALA A 293 17.97 -0.09 -21.13
CA ALA A 293 18.56 1.17 -21.61
C ALA A 293 17.58 2.35 -21.68
N TYR A 294 16.78 2.52 -20.67
CA TYR A 294 15.91 3.71 -20.53
C TYR A 294 16.71 4.92 -20.02
N TYR A 295 16.29 6.12 -20.46
CA TYR A 295 16.95 7.34 -20.00
C TYR A 295 16.55 7.69 -18.57
N GLN A 296 15.25 7.88 -18.30
CA GLN A 296 14.69 8.15 -16.97
C GLN A 296 13.20 7.80 -16.92
N SER A 297 12.62 7.87 -15.73
CA SER A 297 11.23 7.60 -15.44
C SER A 297 10.75 8.47 -14.27
N ARG A 298 9.47 8.89 -14.30
CA ARG A 298 8.89 9.75 -13.26
C ARG A 298 7.39 9.54 -13.15
N ALA A 299 6.87 9.67 -11.93
CA ALA A 299 5.45 9.66 -11.64
C ALA A 299 4.99 10.98 -11.03
N LEU A 300 4.01 11.62 -11.65
CA LEU A 300 3.37 12.85 -11.18
C LEU A 300 1.96 12.51 -10.72
N ARG A 301 1.57 12.98 -9.52
CA ARG A 301 0.25 12.72 -8.95
C ARG A 301 -0.25 13.93 -8.17
N ASP A 302 -1.44 14.36 -8.54
CA ASP A 302 -2.22 15.38 -7.85
C ASP A 302 -3.48 14.73 -7.30
N ASP A 303 -3.71 14.85 -6.01
CA ASP A 303 -4.89 14.32 -5.33
C ASP A 303 -5.58 15.39 -4.51
N ASP A 304 -6.91 15.33 -4.49
CA ASP A 304 -7.77 16.12 -3.64
C ASP A 304 -8.84 15.19 -3.04
N LEU A 305 -8.84 15.04 -1.71
CA LEU A 305 -9.76 14.16 -0.96
C LEU A 305 -10.52 14.98 0.06
N PHE A 306 -11.81 14.74 0.14
CA PHE A 306 -12.68 15.37 1.13
C PHE A 306 -13.72 14.38 1.65
N TYR A 307 -14.02 14.41 2.94
CA TYR A 307 -15.18 13.73 3.51
C TYR A 307 -15.85 14.53 4.64
N VAL A 308 -17.13 14.23 4.85
CA VAL A 308 -17.88 14.62 6.05
C VAL A 308 -18.51 13.34 6.62
N ALA A 309 -18.36 13.15 7.92
CA ALA A 309 -18.93 12.04 8.66
C ALA A 309 -19.74 12.53 9.87
N GLY A 310 -20.79 11.80 10.20
CA GLY A 310 -21.59 11.99 11.41
C GLY A 310 -21.72 10.68 12.17
N ASP A 311 -21.37 10.70 13.44
CA ASP A 311 -21.58 9.64 14.41
C ASP A 311 -22.64 10.11 15.40
N PHE A 312 -23.79 9.45 15.44
CA PHE A 312 -24.92 9.84 16.27
C PHE A 312 -25.28 8.70 17.23
N GLN A 313 -25.51 9.04 18.47
CA GLN A 313 -25.97 8.11 19.52
C GLN A 313 -27.17 8.72 20.22
N PRO A 314 -28.37 8.65 19.60
CA PRO A 314 -29.58 9.30 20.12
C PRO A 314 -30.02 8.70 21.49
N ASN A 315 -29.57 7.50 21.80
CA ASN A 315 -29.73 6.83 23.10
C ASN A 315 -28.67 5.71 23.24
N ASP A 316 -28.61 5.08 24.41
CA ASP A 316 -27.64 4.01 24.73
C ASP A 316 -27.79 2.76 23.84
N ALA A 317 -28.92 2.57 23.19
CA ALA A 317 -29.21 1.40 22.41
C ALA A 317 -28.93 1.57 20.90
N ILE A 318 -28.95 2.78 20.37
CA ILE A 318 -28.88 3.03 18.95
C ILE A 318 -27.67 3.90 18.63
N SER A 319 -26.87 3.47 17.64
CA SER A 319 -25.82 4.25 17.02
C SER A 319 -26.04 4.34 15.52
N LEU A 320 -25.80 5.50 14.93
CA LEU A 320 -25.87 5.73 13.49
C LEU A 320 -24.55 6.38 13.05
N HIS A 321 -23.88 5.75 12.09
CA HIS A 321 -22.76 6.34 11.37
C HIS A 321 -23.19 6.67 9.94
N THR A 322 -22.79 7.86 9.46
CA THR A 322 -22.98 8.27 8.06
C THR A 322 -21.75 8.99 7.57
N GLN A 323 -21.32 8.71 6.35
CA GLN A 323 -20.17 9.37 5.75
C GLN A 323 -20.40 9.58 4.25
N VAL A 324 -20.05 10.73 3.75
CA VAL A 324 -19.97 11.02 2.31
C VAL A 324 -18.59 11.53 1.98
N TYR A 325 -18.06 11.11 0.83
CA TYR A 325 -16.70 11.46 0.40
C TYR A 325 -16.61 11.72 -1.08
N HIS A 326 -15.61 12.51 -1.44
CA HIS A 326 -15.23 12.79 -2.81
C HIS A 326 -13.70 12.77 -2.94
N HIS A 327 -13.20 12.18 -4.04
CA HIS A 327 -11.77 12.12 -4.34
C HIS A 327 -11.55 12.35 -5.82
N GLU A 328 -10.68 13.29 -6.14
CA GLU A 328 -10.15 13.52 -7.47
C GLU A 328 -8.65 13.21 -7.52
N ASN A 329 -8.23 12.54 -8.58
CA ASN A 329 -6.82 12.30 -8.86
C ASN A 329 -6.51 12.60 -10.31
N LYS A 330 -5.37 13.25 -10.52
CA LYS A 330 -4.74 13.41 -11.84
C LYS A 330 -3.34 12.85 -11.78
N GLY A 331 -3.03 11.88 -12.63
CA GLY A 331 -1.73 11.24 -12.66
C GLY A 331 -1.13 11.15 -14.05
N GLN A 332 0.20 11.17 -14.11
CA GLN A 332 0.97 10.94 -15.31
C GLN A 332 2.28 10.24 -14.97
N GLY A 333 2.44 9.00 -15.43
CA GLY A 333 3.69 8.26 -15.33
C GLY A 333 4.50 8.43 -16.61
N HIS A 334 5.72 8.94 -16.52
CA HIS A 334 6.64 9.13 -17.65
C HIS A 334 7.64 8.00 -17.75
N TRP A 335 7.92 7.57 -18.97
CA TRP A 335 8.93 6.56 -19.27
C TRP A 335 9.64 6.92 -20.58
N TRP A 336 10.90 7.31 -20.50
CA TRP A 336 11.69 7.68 -21.66
C TRP A 336 12.13 6.44 -22.41
N SER A 337 11.34 6.10 -23.43
CA SER A 337 11.36 4.78 -24.08
C SER A 337 12.32 4.75 -25.26
N PRO A 338 13.39 3.95 -25.22
CA PRO A 338 14.21 3.67 -26.39
C PRO A 338 13.41 2.87 -27.44
N GLY A 339 13.72 3.10 -28.71
CA GLY A 339 13.02 2.43 -29.81
C GLY A 339 11.66 3.04 -30.17
N GLN A 340 11.20 4.07 -29.44
CA GLN A 340 10.05 4.89 -29.77
C GLN A 340 10.54 6.22 -30.33
N ALA A 341 10.50 6.35 -31.67
CA ALA A 341 11.10 7.50 -32.37
C ALA A 341 10.33 8.79 -32.10
N SER A 342 11.08 9.89 -31.95
CA SER A 342 10.58 11.26 -32.01
C SER A 342 10.92 11.86 -33.40
N ASN A 343 10.05 12.73 -33.95
CA ASN A 343 10.28 13.53 -35.16
C ASN A 343 10.77 12.71 -36.36
N LEU A 344 10.25 11.49 -36.54
CA LEU A 344 10.67 10.58 -37.59
C LEU A 344 10.55 11.24 -38.99
N GLY A 345 11.61 11.12 -39.81
CA GLY A 345 11.67 11.71 -41.14
C GLY A 345 12.12 13.16 -41.18
N THR A 346 12.51 13.74 -40.07
CA THR A 346 13.05 15.11 -39.95
C THR A 346 14.52 15.11 -39.51
N PRO A 347 15.27 16.23 -39.67
CA PRO A 347 16.62 16.35 -39.12
C PRO A 347 16.70 16.21 -37.60
N GLU A 348 15.61 16.48 -36.89
CA GLU A 348 15.49 16.37 -35.41
C GLU A 348 15.09 14.98 -34.95
N ALA A 349 15.10 13.97 -35.81
CA ALA A 349 14.72 12.61 -35.48
C ALA A 349 15.61 11.99 -34.39
N LEU A 350 14.99 11.50 -33.33
CA LEU A 350 15.65 10.81 -32.22
C LEU A 350 15.06 9.40 -32.01
N PRO A 351 15.85 8.44 -31.50
CA PRO A 351 15.39 7.07 -31.27
C PRO A 351 14.62 6.91 -29.93
N ILE A 352 14.31 7.99 -29.26
CA ILE A 352 13.64 8.03 -27.95
C ILE A 352 12.44 8.99 -28.03
N SER A 353 11.35 8.65 -27.36
CA SER A 353 10.26 9.56 -26.99
C SER A 353 9.86 9.35 -25.55
N ILE A 354 9.13 10.30 -24.95
CA ILE A 354 8.53 10.10 -23.65
C ILE A 354 7.18 9.41 -23.84
N ARG A 355 7.08 8.17 -23.36
CA ARG A 355 5.80 7.48 -23.21
C ARG A 355 5.18 7.91 -21.90
N SER A 356 3.91 8.25 -21.86
CA SER A 356 3.18 8.44 -20.62
C SER A 356 1.98 7.52 -20.51
N THR A 357 1.62 7.21 -19.26
CA THR A 357 0.28 6.74 -18.91
C THR A 357 -0.37 7.86 -18.11
N ASN A 358 -1.43 8.43 -18.68
CA ASN A 358 -2.22 9.47 -18.06
C ASN A 358 -3.47 8.84 -17.46
N TYR A 359 -3.91 9.33 -16.30
CA TYR A 359 -5.17 8.91 -15.71
C TYR A 359 -5.81 10.03 -14.91
N TRP A 360 -7.13 9.99 -14.88
CA TRP A 360 -7.99 10.88 -14.10
C TRP A 360 -9.01 10.00 -13.37
N ILE A 361 -9.06 10.15 -12.07
CA ILE A 361 -10.01 9.45 -11.22
C ILE A 361 -10.89 10.50 -10.56
N ASN A 362 -12.20 10.31 -10.66
CA ASN A 362 -13.19 11.13 -9.97
C ASN A 362 -14.21 10.18 -9.36
N ARG A 363 -14.19 10.07 -8.04
CA ARG A 363 -15.06 9.15 -7.33
C ARG A 363 -15.80 9.83 -6.19
N THR A 364 -17.07 9.49 -6.07
CA THR A 364 -17.94 9.95 -4.99
C THR A 364 -18.66 8.73 -4.40
N GLY A 365 -18.71 8.69 -3.08
CA GLY A 365 -19.36 7.59 -2.37
C GLY A 365 -19.98 8.01 -1.05
N GLY A 366 -20.75 7.09 -0.51
CA GLY A 366 -21.36 7.23 0.80
C GLY A 366 -21.43 5.91 1.54
N ILE A 367 -21.28 5.98 2.84
CA ILE A 367 -21.35 4.87 3.78
C ILE A 367 -22.40 5.22 4.84
N ALA A 368 -23.19 4.25 5.25
CA ALA A 368 -24.08 4.40 6.40
C ALA A 368 -24.15 3.07 7.15
N SER A 369 -24.16 3.11 8.48
CA SER A 369 -24.43 1.95 9.33
C SER A 369 -25.31 2.32 10.51
N LEU A 370 -26.12 1.36 10.92
CA LEU A 370 -27.02 1.42 12.08
C LEU A 370 -26.62 0.31 13.04
N GLY A 371 -26.17 0.70 14.23
CA GLY A 371 -25.87 -0.20 15.35
C GLY A 371 -27.03 -0.27 16.34
N TRP A 372 -27.25 -1.44 16.91
CA TRP A 372 -28.24 -1.70 17.93
C TRP A 372 -27.65 -2.51 19.08
N GLN A 373 -27.56 -1.90 20.27
CA GLN A 373 -27.10 -2.53 21.50
C GLN A 373 -28.27 -3.19 22.23
N LEU A 374 -28.23 -4.50 22.39
CA LEU A 374 -29.24 -5.33 23.04
C LEU A 374 -28.62 -5.99 24.29
N GLY A 375 -28.55 -5.28 25.41
CA GLY A 375 -27.81 -5.73 26.58
C GLY A 375 -26.33 -5.96 26.23
N PRO A 376 -25.76 -7.16 26.44
CA PRO A 376 -24.38 -7.45 26.08
C PRO A 376 -24.17 -7.72 24.57
N HIS A 377 -25.24 -7.80 23.78
CA HIS A 377 -25.21 -8.13 22.36
C HIS A 377 -25.24 -6.87 21.52
N HIS A 378 -24.50 -6.88 20.40
CA HIS A 378 -24.49 -5.79 19.43
C HIS A 378 -24.86 -6.31 18.04
N LEU A 379 -25.77 -5.62 17.37
CA LEU A 379 -26.14 -5.85 15.98
C LEU A 379 -25.78 -4.62 15.17
N GLU A 380 -25.34 -4.81 13.94
CA GLU A 380 -25.06 -3.71 13.02
C GLU A 380 -25.45 -4.11 11.59
N ALA A 381 -26.06 -3.16 10.89
CA ALA A 381 -26.30 -3.27 9.46
C ALA A 381 -25.75 -2.02 8.77
N GLY A 382 -25.14 -2.21 7.60
CA GLY A 382 -24.54 -1.08 6.89
C GLY A 382 -24.57 -1.26 5.39
N LEU A 383 -24.35 -0.15 4.72
CA LEU A 383 -24.30 -0.05 3.28
C LEU A 383 -23.16 0.86 2.83
N TRP A 384 -22.60 0.58 1.67
CA TRP A 384 -21.67 1.40 0.95
C TRP A 384 -22.07 1.48 -0.52
N TYR A 385 -22.02 2.70 -1.07
CA TYR A 385 -22.20 2.99 -2.48
C TYR A 385 -21.07 3.89 -2.97
N GLU A 386 -20.46 3.55 -4.11
CA GLU A 386 -19.47 4.40 -4.78
C GLU A 386 -19.70 4.39 -6.28
N ARG A 387 -19.51 5.55 -6.90
CA ARG A 387 -19.36 5.70 -8.34
C ARG A 387 -18.03 6.35 -8.63
N ASN A 388 -17.23 5.68 -9.45
CA ASN A 388 -15.90 6.09 -9.85
C ASN A 388 -15.85 6.23 -11.38
N HIS A 389 -15.44 7.41 -11.85
CA HIS A 389 -15.06 7.65 -13.23
C HIS A 389 -13.54 7.63 -13.30
N HIS A 390 -13.00 6.76 -14.16
CA HIS A 390 -11.58 6.57 -14.30
C HIS A 390 -11.20 6.57 -15.78
N ASP A 391 -10.49 7.60 -16.21
CA ASP A 391 -10.02 7.76 -17.57
C ASP A 391 -8.54 7.37 -17.65
N VAL A 392 -8.15 6.62 -18.65
CA VAL A 392 -6.77 6.16 -18.86
C VAL A 392 -6.35 6.36 -20.30
N GLU A 393 -5.18 6.95 -20.50
CA GLU A 393 -4.57 7.12 -21.81
C GLU A 393 -3.11 6.67 -21.79
N ARG A 394 -2.64 6.11 -22.90
CA ARG A 394 -1.21 5.92 -23.15
C ARG A 394 -0.77 6.75 -24.34
N ASN A 395 0.13 7.70 -24.07
CA ASN A 395 0.54 8.74 -24.98
C ASN A 395 2.04 8.70 -25.24
N PHE A 396 2.46 9.32 -26.36
CA PHE A 396 3.86 9.56 -26.69
C PHE A 396 4.06 11.04 -27.00
N TYR A 397 5.14 11.60 -26.45
CA TYR A 397 5.55 12.99 -26.64
C TYR A 397 6.92 13.00 -27.31
N TRP A 398 7.00 13.70 -28.44
CA TRP A 398 8.24 13.84 -29.16
C TRP A 398 9.15 14.85 -28.48
N ILE A 399 10.43 14.58 -28.54
CA ILE A 399 11.49 15.38 -27.94
C ILE A 399 12.59 15.66 -28.98
N THR A 400 13.34 16.71 -28.77
CA THR A 400 14.51 17.09 -29.58
C THR A 400 15.81 17.00 -28.79
N GLY A 401 15.74 16.64 -27.51
CA GLY A 401 16.87 16.48 -26.59
C GLY A 401 16.38 16.21 -25.18
N PRO A 402 17.25 16.20 -24.17
CA PRO A 402 16.83 16.09 -22.78
C PRO A 402 16.02 17.32 -22.38
N VAL A 403 14.81 17.07 -21.84
CA VAL A 403 13.88 18.08 -21.33
C VAL A 403 13.48 17.72 -19.91
N SER A 404 13.03 18.69 -19.12
CA SER A 404 12.47 18.40 -17.80
C SER A 404 11.14 17.65 -17.94
N ASP A 405 10.96 16.60 -17.16
CA ASP A 405 9.72 15.81 -17.07
C ASP A 405 9.02 15.92 -15.71
N ASP A 406 9.36 16.95 -14.92
CA ASP A 406 8.80 17.22 -13.59
C ASP A 406 7.41 17.88 -13.61
N LYS A 407 6.83 18.06 -14.82
CA LYS A 407 5.50 18.63 -15.04
C LYS A 407 4.65 17.74 -15.92
N PHE A 408 3.34 17.88 -15.78
CA PHE A 408 2.39 17.20 -16.66
C PHE A 408 2.61 17.63 -18.11
N LEU A 409 2.95 16.67 -18.97
CA LEU A 409 3.08 16.84 -20.40
C LEU A 409 1.71 17.03 -21.03
N GLN A 410 1.63 17.93 -22.01
CA GLN A 410 0.39 18.29 -22.71
C GLN A 410 0.55 18.05 -24.21
N ASN A 411 -0.57 17.89 -24.92
CA ASN A 411 -0.61 17.76 -26.38
C ASN A 411 0.28 16.61 -26.91
N PRO A 412 -0.09 15.35 -26.64
CA PRO A 412 0.69 14.21 -27.13
C PRO A 412 0.73 14.17 -28.66
N ASN A 413 1.87 13.79 -29.20
CA ASN A 413 2.06 13.61 -30.65
C ASN A 413 1.40 12.34 -31.17
N ARG A 414 1.31 11.31 -30.31
CA ARG A 414 0.66 10.03 -30.62
C ARG A 414 -0.12 9.54 -29.40
N ARG A 415 -1.26 8.91 -29.65
CA ARG A 415 -2.04 8.19 -28.61
C ARG A 415 -2.10 6.72 -28.96
N LEU A 416 -1.61 5.86 -28.08
CA LEU A 416 -1.69 4.42 -28.29
C LEU A 416 -3.11 3.94 -28.01
N PHE A 417 -3.67 4.27 -26.85
CA PHE A 417 -5.06 4.01 -26.49
C PHE A 417 -5.61 5.12 -25.58
N SER A 418 -6.94 5.22 -25.56
CA SER A 418 -7.69 6.07 -24.61
C SER A 418 -8.98 5.36 -24.26
N GLN A 419 -9.28 5.26 -22.97
CA GLN A 419 -10.39 4.48 -22.44
C GLN A 419 -11.01 5.15 -21.21
N ASN A 420 -12.35 5.19 -21.17
CA ASN A 420 -13.14 5.70 -20.06
C ASN A 420 -13.77 4.53 -19.31
N TYR A 421 -13.60 4.49 -18.00
CA TYR A 421 -14.23 3.54 -17.11
C TYR A 421 -15.30 4.21 -16.25
N VAL A 422 -16.41 3.51 -16.06
CA VAL A 422 -17.39 3.80 -15.00
C VAL A 422 -17.44 2.56 -14.11
N ILE A 423 -17.06 2.72 -12.85
CA ILE A 423 -17.07 1.65 -11.86
C ILE A 423 -18.12 2.00 -10.82
N THR A 424 -19.08 1.11 -10.63
CA THR A 424 -20.15 1.29 -9.62
C THR A 424 -20.06 0.16 -8.61
N THR A 425 -19.85 0.51 -7.36
CA THR A 425 -19.78 -0.45 -6.24
C THR A 425 -20.97 -0.25 -5.31
N ARG A 426 -21.52 -1.38 -4.86
CA ARG A 426 -22.56 -1.47 -3.84
C ARG A 426 -22.18 -2.58 -2.89
N GLN A 427 -22.25 -2.33 -1.61
CA GLN A 427 -22.05 -3.34 -0.58
C GLN A 427 -23.13 -3.16 0.49
N PHE A 428 -23.75 -4.25 0.88
CA PHE A 428 -24.59 -4.33 2.05
C PHE A 428 -24.00 -5.36 3.01
N TYR A 429 -24.10 -5.12 4.31
CA TYR A 429 -23.72 -6.09 5.32
C TYR A 429 -24.64 -6.06 6.54
N VAL A 430 -24.71 -7.19 7.23
CA VAL A 430 -25.29 -7.32 8.57
C VAL A 430 -24.33 -8.15 9.40
N GLN A 431 -24.07 -7.71 10.62
CA GLN A 431 -23.22 -8.42 11.57
C GLN A 431 -23.79 -8.35 12.98
N GLY A 432 -23.51 -9.35 13.78
CA GLY A 432 -23.87 -9.39 15.21
C GLY A 432 -22.72 -9.93 16.04
N ASN A 433 -22.44 -9.26 17.16
CA ASN A 433 -21.56 -9.74 18.21
C ASN A 433 -22.40 -10.14 19.42
N PHE A 434 -22.41 -11.41 19.72
CA PHE A 434 -23.21 -12.01 20.77
C PHE A 434 -22.30 -12.45 21.92
N LYS A 435 -22.61 -12.01 23.13
CA LYS A 435 -21.88 -12.34 24.36
C LYS A 435 -22.70 -13.27 25.24
N PHE A 436 -22.11 -14.35 25.73
CA PHE A 436 -22.72 -15.35 26.59
C PHE A 436 -21.81 -15.70 27.76
N LEU A 437 -22.33 -16.43 28.76
CA LEU A 437 -21.58 -16.92 29.91
C LEU A 437 -20.80 -15.80 30.64
N ASP A 438 -21.51 -14.73 31.02
CA ASP A 438 -20.93 -13.53 31.62
C ASP A 438 -19.77 -12.96 30.75
N GLU A 439 -20.05 -12.85 29.45
CA GLU A 439 -19.14 -12.35 28.40
C GLU A 439 -17.87 -13.19 28.20
N ARG A 440 -17.82 -14.40 28.75
CA ARG A 440 -16.69 -15.33 28.50
C ARG A 440 -16.73 -15.95 27.12
N LEU A 441 -17.89 -16.09 26.53
CA LEU A 441 -18.09 -16.62 25.17
C LEU A 441 -18.55 -15.49 24.25
N SER A 442 -17.83 -15.26 23.16
CA SER A 442 -18.18 -14.32 22.10
C SER A 442 -18.46 -15.09 20.82
N LEU A 443 -19.56 -14.75 20.16
CA LEU A 443 -19.93 -15.30 18.84
C LEU A 443 -20.16 -14.12 17.90
N ASP A 444 -19.35 -14.01 16.85
CA ASP A 444 -19.53 -13.06 15.76
C ASP A 444 -20.15 -13.77 14.57
N LEU A 445 -21.24 -13.25 14.09
CA LEU A 445 -21.93 -13.74 12.88
C LEU A 445 -22.15 -12.56 11.94
N GLY A 446 -21.81 -12.75 10.68
CA GLY A 446 -22.01 -11.71 9.69
C GLY A 446 -22.11 -12.24 8.28
N ILE A 447 -22.77 -11.46 7.45
CA ILE A 447 -22.84 -11.65 6.01
C ILE A 447 -22.63 -10.31 5.31
N LYS A 448 -21.97 -10.33 4.16
CA LYS A 448 -21.92 -9.18 3.25
C LYS A 448 -22.29 -9.58 1.84
N SER A 449 -22.84 -8.62 1.09
CA SER A 449 -23.27 -8.77 -0.30
C SER A 449 -22.63 -7.64 -1.13
N PRO A 450 -21.40 -7.83 -1.64
CA PRO A 450 -20.75 -6.87 -2.50
C PRO A 450 -21.14 -7.06 -3.96
N SER A 451 -21.19 -5.97 -4.72
CA SER A 451 -21.34 -5.96 -6.17
C SER A 451 -20.58 -4.78 -6.75
N THR A 452 -19.58 -5.06 -7.59
CA THR A 452 -18.83 -4.07 -8.35
C THR A 452 -18.99 -4.35 -9.83
N GLU A 453 -19.51 -3.38 -10.55
CA GLU A 453 -19.66 -3.41 -12.01
C GLU A 453 -18.75 -2.35 -12.63
N MET A 454 -17.92 -2.76 -13.56
CA MET A 454 -17.00 -1.93 -14.31
C MET A 454 -17.37 -1.96 -15.78
N THR A 455 -17.63 -0.79 -16.36
CA THR A 455 -17.89 -0.62 -17.80
C THR A 455 -16.82 0.25 -18.39
N ALA A 456 -16.19 -0.23 -19.48
CA ALA A 456 -15.20 0.50 -20.25
C ALA A 456 -15.75 0.88 -21.62
N ARG A 457 -15.36 2.07 -22.09
CA ARG A 457 -15.73 2.62 -23.41
C ARG A 457 -14.55 3.35 -24.01
N GLU A 458 -14.51 3.42 -25.33
CA GLU A 458 -13.59 4.32 -26.03
C GLU A 458 -13.87 5.77 -25.65
N THR A 459 -12.85 6.60 -25.61
CA THR A 459 -13.01 8.05 -25.41
C THR A 459 -13.55 8.68 -26.70
N PRO A 460 -14.74 9.30 -26.69
CA PRO A 460 -15.33 9.86 -27.90
C PRO A 460 -14.46 10.92 -28.55
N GLY A 461 -14.30 10.83 -29.87
CA GLY A 461 -13.58 11.83 -30.68
C GLY A 461 -12.05 11.81 -30.52
N VAL A 462 -11.49 10.83 -29.84
CA VAL A 462 -10.04 10.65 -29.68
C VAL A 462 -9.55 9.55 -30.63
N ALA A 463 -8.71 9.93 -31.60
CA ALA A 463 -8.07 8.96 -32.48
C ALA A 463 -6.92 8.25 -31.74
N VAL A 464 -6.87 6.93 -31.83
CA VAL A 464 -5.86 6.08 -31.17
C VAL A 464 -5.29 5.06 -32.16
N GLU A 465 -4.04 4.61 -31.92
CA GLU A 465 -3.35 3.65 -32.80
C GLU A 465 -3.72 2.19 -32.50
N ALA A 466 -3.99 1.87 -31.23
CA ALA A 466 -4.30 0.53 -30.77
C ALA A 466 -5.52 0.59 -29.83
N PRO A 467 -6.75 0.60 -30.39
CA PRO A 467 -7.96 0.63 -29.58
C PRO A 467 -8.03 -0.60 -28.67
N VAL A 468 -8.49 -0.37 -27.44
CA VAL A 468 -8.68 -1.40 -26.42
C VAL A 468 -10.16 -1.77 -26.29
N ALA A 469 -10.44 -2.87 -25.57
CA ALA A 469 -11.78 -3.43 -25.52
C ALA A 469 -12.80 -2.50 -24.85
N THR A 470 -14.02 -2.51 -25.38
CA THR A 470 -15.22 -1.97 -24.76
C THR A 470 -16.06 -3.10 -24.19
N GLY A 471 -16.76 -2.86 -23.09
CA GLY A 471 -17.60 -3.87 -22.47
C GLY A 471 -17.75 -3.68 -20.96
N SER A 472 -18.33 -4.68 -20.32
CA SER A 472 -18.58 -4.65 -18.88
C SER A 472 -18.13 -5.95 -18.21
N LEU A 473 -17.64 -5.81 -16.99
CA LEU A 473 -17.29 -6.90 -16.08
C LEU A 473 -18.00 -6.67 -14.76
N LYS A 474 -18.49 -7.74 -14.15
CA LYS A 474 -19.17 -7.68 -12.86
C LYS A 474 -18.61 -8.73 -11.91
N ALA A 475 -18.19 -8.29 -10.72
CA ALA A 475 -17.86 -9.14 -9.59
C ALA A 475 -18.93 -8.95 -8.51
N SER A 476 -19.66 -9.99 -8.18
CA SER A 476 -20.73 -9.92 -7.19
C SER A 476 -20.95 -11.25 -6.49
N GLU A 477 -21.24 -11.18 -5.21
CA GLU A 477 -21.74 -12.29 -4.40
C GLU A 477 -22.94 -11.84 -3.58
N SER A 478 -23.95 -12.70 -3.51
CA SER A 478 -25.15 -12.40 -2.73
C SER A 478 -24.93 -12.61 -1.23
N VAL A 479 -24.07 -13.56 -0.86
CA VAL A 479 -23.77 -13.90 0.53
C VAL A 479 -22.30 -14.31 0.66
N LEU A 480 -21.52 -13.54 1.40
CA LEU A 480 -20.19 -13.88 1.88
C LEU A 480 -20.26 -13.96 3.40
N PRO A 481 -20.16 -15.18 3.98
CA PRO A 481 -20.27 -15.36 5.43
C PRO A 481 -18.99 -14.98 6.16
N GLN A 482 -19.15 -14.51 7.39
CA GLN A 482 -18.10 -14.40 8.39
C GLN A 482 -18.62 -14.93 9.72
N ILE A 483 -17.86 -15.84 10.33
CA ILE A 483 -18.20 -16.49 11.61
C ILE A 483 -16.95 -16.42 12.48
N GLY A 484 -17.11 -15.98 13.72
CA GLY A 484 -16.05 -15.94 14.72
C GLY A 484 -16.52 -16.45 16.06
N LEU A 485 -15.70 -17.22 16.75
CA LEU A 485 -15.93 -17.74 18.09
C LEU A 485 -14.74 -17.37 18.97
N GLY A 486 -14.99 -16.73 20.10
CA GLY A 486 -13.98 -16.39 21.11
C GLY A 486 -14.37 -16.94 22.48
N TYR A 487 -13.40 -17.46 23.24
CA TYR A 487 -13.66 -17.93 24.58
C TYR A 487 -12.55 -17.48 25.54
N ARG A 488 -12.95 -16.78 26.61
CA ARG A 488 -12.07 -16.35 27.68
C ARG A 488 -11.85 -17.50 28.67
N LEU A 489 -10.65 -18.11 28.63
CA LEU A 489 -10.26 -19.21 29.52
C LEU A 489 -10.06 -18.73 30.95
N ALA A 490 -9.37 -17.61 31.11
CA ALA A 490 -9.07 -16.94 32.36
C ALA A 490 -8.84 -15.45 32.11
N GLU A 491 -8.59 -14.67 33.16
CA GLU A 491 -8.19 -13.26 32.98
C GLU A 491 -6.93 -13.14 32.15
N GLY A 492 -7.02 -12.33 31.08
CA GLY A 492 -5.95 -12.13 30.10
C GLY A 492 -5.66 -13.34 29.21
N GLN A 493 -6.47 -14.40 29.22
CA GLN A 493 -6.26 -15.59 28.39
C GLN A 493 -7.49 -15.90 27.56
N GLU A 494 -7.34 -15.97 26.25
CA GLU A 494 -8.43 -16.26 25.34
C GLU A 494 -8.00 -17.14 24.16
N VAL A 495 -8.93 -17.91 23.66
CA VAL A 495 -8.82 -18.63 22.39
C VAL A 495 -9.88 -18.12 21.44
N PHE A 496 -9.59 -18.18 20.15
CA PHE A 496 -10.56 -17.86 19.11
C PHE A 496 -10.40 -18.75 17.89
N ALA A 497 -11.48 -18.86 17.12
CA ALA A 497 -11.48 -19.45 15.79
C ALA A 497 -12.44 -18.67 14.90
N SER A 498 -12.10 -18.49 13.64
CA SER A 498 -12.93 -17.76 12.70
C SER A 498 -12.81 -18.25 11.26
N TYR A 499 -13.89 -18.03 10.51
CA TYR A 499 -14.02 -18.36 9.12
C TYR A 499 -14.63 -17.18 8.35
N ALA A 500 -14.13 -16.91 7.14
CA ALA A 500 -14.76 -15.96 6.24
C ALA A 500 -14.52 -16.29 4.76
N GLU A 501 -15.44 -15.81 3.92
CA GLU A 501 -15.29 -15.76 2.47
C GLU A 501 -15.20 -14.34 1.99
N ASN A 502 -14.34 -14.10 0.99
CA ASN A 502 -14.13 -12.78 0.40
C ASN A 502 -14.04 -12.87 -1.12
N ILE A 503 -14.28 -11.75 -1.79
CA ILE A 503 -14.22 -11.60 -3.25
C ILE A 503 -13.38 -10.35 -3.59
N ALA A 504 -12.75 -10.36 -4.77
CA ALA A 504 -12.14 -9.17 -5.36
C ALA A 504 -12.89 -8.75 -6.63
N ALA A 505 -13.07 -7.45 -6.81
CA ALA A 505 -13.51 -6.89 -8.08
C ALA A 505 -12.42 -7.07 -9.16
N PHE A 506 -12.85 -7.10 -10.42
CA PHE A 506 -11.91 -7.04 -11.53
C PHE A 506 -11.16 -5.71 -11.52
N GLN A 507 -9.86 -5.76 -11.78
CA GLN A 507 -9.06 -4.55 -11.88
C GLN A 507 -9.31 -3.87 -13.23
N GLY A 508 -9.48 -2.55 -13.19
CA GLY A 508 -9.57 -1.68 -14.35
C GLY A 508 -8.29 -0.87 -14.53
N GLY A 509 -8.17 -0.23 -15.68
CA GLY A 509 -7.13 0.75 -15.94
C GLY A 509 -5.79 0.21 -16.45
N GLY A 510 -4.84 1.11 -16.57
CA GLY A 510 -3.65 1.01 -17.39
C GLY A 510 -2.61 -0.06 -17.11
N ALA A 511 -2.71 -0.82 -16.03
CA ALA A 511 -1.67 -1.78 -15.67
C ALA A 511 -2.00 -3.25 -15.92
N GLY A 512 -3.19 -3.59 -16.38
CA GLY A 512 -3.46 -4.97 -16.75
C GLY A 512 -4.79 -5.56 -16.33
N GLY A 513 -5.87 -4.79 -16.37
CA GLY A 513 -7.21 -5.36 -16.22
C GLY A 513 -7.71 -6.08 -17.50
N PRO A 514 -8.73 -6.95 -17.41
CA PRO A 514 -9.25 -7.71 -18.55
C PRO A 514 -9.80 -6.87 -19.71
N LEU A 515 -10.08 -5.59 -19.49
CA LEU A 515 -10.53 -4.65 -20.53
C LEU A 515 -9.37 -3.91 -21.23
N LEU A 516 -8.11 -4.09 -20.79
CA LEU A 516 -6.94 -3.50 -21.45
C LEU A 516 -6.30 -4.47 -22.47
N VAL A 517 -7.11 -5.10 -23.26
CA VAL A 517 -6.72 -6.01 -24.36
C VAL A 517 -7.47 -5.59 -25.62
N THR A 518 -7.22 -6.24 -26.75
CA THR A 518 -8.03 -6.01 -27.96
C THR A 518 -9.47 -6.48 -27.77
N GLN A 519 -10.43 -5.92 -28.52
CA GLN A 519 -11.84 -6.34 -28.45
C GLN A 519 -11.98 -7.85 -28.67
N ALA A 520 -11.31 -8.39 -29.68
CA ALA A 520 -11.35 -9.82 -29.98
C ALA A 520 -10.82 -10.69 -28.81
N SER A 521 -9.79 -10.23 -28.11
CA SER A 521 -9.27 -10.92 -26.92
C SER A 521 -10.24 -10.89 -25.75
N PHE A 522 -10.90 -9.76 -25.55
CA PHE A 522 -11.93 -9.60 -24.52
C PHE A 522 -13.14 -10.49 -24.79
N ASP A 523 -13.70 -10.41 -26.00
CA ASP A 523 -14.87 -11.21 -26.40
C ASP A 523 -14.62 -12.71 -26.30
N ALA A 524 -13.37 -13.14 -26.57
CA ALA A 524 -12.97 -14.55 -26.45
C ALA A 524 -12.77 -15.03 -25.00
N SER A 525 -12.73 -14.14 -24.00
CA SER A 525 -12.49 -14.48 -22.60
C SER A 525 -13.62 -14.11 -21.66
N VAL A 526 -14.35 -13.03 -21.92
CA VAL A 526 -15.28 -12.42 -20.96
C VAL A 526 -16.32 -13.38 -20.38
N GLY A 527 -16.86 -14.31 -21.22
CA GLY A 527 -17.87 -15.28 -20.79
C GLY A 527 -17.37 -16.38 -19.85
N ALA A 528 -16.04 -16.51 -19.68
CA ALA A 528 -15.42 -17.51 -18.81
C ALA A 528 -14.66 -16.88 -17.63
N LEU A 529 -14.64 -15.55 -17.53
CA LEU A 529 -13.96 -14.88 -16.43
C LEU A 529 -14.81 -14.87 -15.17
N GLU A 530 -14.23 -15.34 -14.09
CA GLU A 530 -14.80 -15.30 -12.75
C GLU A 530 -13.95 -14.41 -11.84
N PRO A 531 -14.57 -13.68 -10.88
CA PRO A 531 -13.83 -12.91 -9.90
C PRO A 531 -13.02 -13.82 -8.98
N GLU A 532 -11.87 -13.30 -8.53
CA GLU A 532 -11.03 -13.97 -7.54
C GLU A 532 -11.77 -14.06 -6.20
N LYS A 533 -11.67 -15.19 -5.50
CA LYS A 533 -12.30 -15.46 -4.20
C LYS A 533 -11.32 -16.04 -3.21
N SER A 534 -11.54 -15.80 -1.91
CA SER A 534 -10.79 -16.47 -0.86
C SER A 534 -11.71 -17.05 0.22
N ARG A 535 -11.26 -18.15 0.81
CA ARG A 535 -11.81 -18.77 2.02
C ARG A 535 -10.70 -18.85 3.04
N THR A 536 -10.93 -18.28 4.21
CA THR A 536 -9.95 -18.23 5.30
C THR A 536 -10.51 -18.89 6.54
N LEU A 537 -9.74 -19.80 7.11
CA LEU A 537 -9.94 -20.37 8.44
C LEU A 537 -8.73 -19.99 9.31
N GLU A 538 -8.97 -19.47 10.50
CA GLU A 538 -7.91 -19.20 11.46
C GLU A 538 -8.33 -19.55 12.88
N ALA A 539 -7.34 -19.88 13.71
CA ALA A 539 -7.51 -20.10 15.14
C ALA A 539 -6.29 -19.59 15.90
N GLY A 540 -6.50 -19.08 17.10
CA GLY A 540 -5.42 -18.52 17.88
C GLY A 540 -5.65 -18.57 19.38
N TYR A 541 -4.53 -18.31 20.08
CA TYR A 541 -4.49 -18.11 21.53
C TYR A 541 -3.83 -16.77 21.82
N ARG A 542 -4.38 -16.03 22.77
CA ARG A 542 -3.84 -14.76 23.26
C ARG A 542 -3.67 -14.79 24.76
N PHE A 543 -2.56 -14.22 25.19
CA PHE A 543 -2.23 -13.99 26.58
C PHE A 543 -1.84 -12.53 26.75
N VAL A 544 -2.57 -11.79 27.60
CA VAL A 544 -2.33 -10.36 27.86
C VAL A 544 -2.34 -10.13 29.35
N ARG A 545 -1.21 -9.72 29.91
CA ARG A 545 -1.05 -9.26 31.29
C ARG A 545 -0.05 -8.10 31.30
N ASP A 546 -0.10 -7.26 32.33
CA ASP A 546 0.59 -5.96 32.49
C ASP A 546 1.96 -5.81 31.82
N ARG A 547 2.84 -6.81 31.94
CA ARG A 547 4.20 -6.76 31.41
C ARG A 547 4.49 -7.74 30.29
N PHE A 548 3.54 -8.58 29.95
CA PHE A 548 3.74 -9.63 28.97
C PHE A 548 2.49 -9.88 28.15
N GLU A 549 2.62 -9.73 26.85
CA GLU A 549 1.57 -10.02 25.89
C GLU A 549 2.09 -11.03 24.87
N ALA A 550 1.27 -12.01 24.50
CA ALA A 550 1.59 -12.98 23.46
C ALA A 550 0.36 -13.36 22.64
N SER A 551 0.55 -13.58 21.36
CA SER A 551 -0.47 -14.11 20.45
C SER A 551 0.15 -15.16 19.54
N LEU A 552 -0.49 -16.31 19.45
CA LEU A 552 -0.14 -17.39 18.53
C LEU A 552 -1.36 -17.70 17.66
N VAL A 553 -1.18 -17.67 16.35
CA VAL A 553 -2.26 -17.88 15.37
C VAL A 553 -1.82 -18.88 14.32
N GLY A 554 -2.68 -19.83 13.98
CA GLY A 554 -2.57 -20.70 12.82
C GLY A 554 -3.65 -20.36 11.81
N TYR A 555 -3.35 -20.48 10.51
CA TYR A 555 -4.30 -20.18 9.45
C TYR A 555 -4.20 -21.13 8.26
N ASP A 556 -5.33 -21.29 7.56
CA ASP A 556 -5.47 -21.99 6.28
C ASP A 556 -6.30 -21.10 5.36
N VAL A 557 -5.74 -20.75 4.20
CA VAL A 557 -6.39 -19.87 3.21
C VAL A 557 -6.35 -20.55 1.85
N THR A 558 -7.49 -20.63 1.18
CA THR A 558 -7.60 -20.99 -0.23
C THR A 558 -7.99 -19.76 -1.03
N PHE A 559 -7.29 -19.51 -2.10
CA PHE A 559 -7.54 -18.43 -3.05
C PHE A 559 -7.84 -19.02 -4.42
N ASP A 560 -9.07 -18.88 -4.88
CA ASP A 560 -9.60 -19.48 -6.11
C ASP A 560 -9.69 -18.44 -7.25
N ASN A 561 -9.78 -18.94 -8.48
CA ASN A 561 -10.00 -18.14 -9.70
C ASN A 561 -8.89 -17.13 -10.00
N ARG A 562 -7.64 -17.45 -9.68
CA ARG A 562 -6.51 -16.56 -9.94
C ARG A 562 -6.46 -16.10 -11.39
N LEU A 563 -6.44 -14.78 -11.61
CA LEU A 563 -6.41 -14.17 -12.93
C LEU A 563 -4.98 -13.96 -13.42
N LEU A 564 -4.67 -14.44 -14.63
CA LEU A 564 -3.43 -14.15 -15.36
C LEU A 564 -3.72 -13.75 -16.81
N SER A 565 -2.90 -12.81 -17.32
CA SER A 565 -2.87 -12.46 -18.75
C SER A 565 -1.88 -13.37 -19.46
N LEU A 566 -2.37 -14.24 -20.35
CA LEU A 566 -1.59 -15.30 -21.01
C LEU A 566 -1.93 -15.39 -22.50
N ASN A 567 -0.99 -15.88 -23.32
CA ASN A 567 -1.28 -16.37 -24.65
C ASN A 567 -1.23 -17.90 -24.66
N PRO A 568 -2.34 -18.61 -24.93
CA PRO A 568 -2.37 -20.08 -24.84
C PRO A 568 -1.70 -20.78 -26.01
N CYS A 569 -1.47 -20.10 -27.14
CA CYS A 569 -0.97 -20.71 -28.37
C CYS A 569 0.55 -20.57 -28.53
N ALA A 570 1.16 -21.53 -29.22
CA ALA A 570 2.57 -21.47 -29.62
C ALA A 570 2.84 -20.20 -30.45
N SER A 571 4.06 -19.67 -30.38
CA SER A 571 4.44 -18.38 -31.00
C SER A 571 4.10 -18.28 -32.48
N ILE A 572 4.21 -19.39 -33.25
CA ILE A 572 3.85 -19.46 -34.67
C ILE A 572 2.35 -19.29 -34.92
N GLN A 573 1.51 -19.51 -33.94
CA GLN A 573 0.04 -19.42 -34.04
C GLN A 573 -0.51 -18.13 -33.42
N GLN A 574 0.32 -17.34 -32.75
CA GLN A 574 -0.13 -16.13 -32.09
C GLN A 574 -0.65 -15.10 -33.09
N GLY A 575 -1.82 -14.54 -32.79
CA GLY A 575 -2.49 -13.55 -33.64
C GLY A 575 -3.18 -14.11 -34.89
N THR A 576 -3.11 -15.42 -35.16
CA THR A 576 -3.76 -16.04 -36.35
C THR A 576 -5.26 -16.21 -36.18
N THR A 577 -5.74 -16.35 -34.92
CA THR A 577 -7.16 -16.45 -34.57
C THR A 577 -7.42 -15.71 -33.25
N PRO A 578 -8.66 -15.28 -32.96
CA PRO A 578 -9.01 -14.70 -31.67
C PRO A 578 -8.66 -15.61 -30.48
N ALA A 579 -8.67 -16.93 -30.65
CA ALA A 579 -8.28 -17.89 -29.62
C ALA A 579 -6.77 -17.83 -29.30
N CYS A 580 -5.94 -17.38 -30.23
CA CYS A 580 -4.48 -17.31 -30.12
C CYS A 580 -3.96 -15.90 -29.86
N THR A 581 -4.72 -15.09 -29.14
CA THR A 581 -4.33 -13.75 -28.67
C THR A 581 -4.06 -13.75 -27.16
N THR A 582 -3.25 -12.79 -26.70
CA THR A 582 -3.06 -12.57 -25.26
C THR A 582 -4.37 -12.10 -24.65
N ARG A 583 -4.84 -12.80 -23.62
CA ARG A 583 -6.10 -12.53 -22.92
C ARG A 583 -6.05 -13.02 -21.48
N PHE A 584 -7.06 -12.67 -20.71
CA PHE A 584 -7.15 -13.10 -19.30
C PHE A 584 -7.80 -14.48 -19.16
N PHE A 585 -7.30 -15.22 -18.18
CA PHE A 585 -7.78 -16.55 -17.79
C PHE A 585 -7.81 -16.67 -16.28
N ASN A 586 -8.77 -17.43 -15.77
CA ASN A 586 -8.69 -18.01 -14.44
C ASN A 586 -7.80 -19.27 -14.50
N VAL A 587 -6.65 -19.24 -13.81
CA VAL A 587 -5.59 -20.27 -13.94
C VAL A 587 -5.44 -21.15 -12.69
N GLY A 588 -6.53 -21.39 -11.97
CA GLY A 588 -6.52 -22.25 -10.80
C GLY A 588 -6.42 -21.51 -9.48
N SER A 589 -5.93 -22.17 -8.45
CA SER A 589 -5.96 -21.76 -7.05
C SER A 589 -4.57 -21.61 -6.43
N VAL A 590 -4.55 -21.04 -5.22
CA VAL A 590 -3.39 -20.94 -4.34
C VAL A 590 -3.79 -21.36 -2.94
N SER A 591 -3.03 -22.28 -2.36
CA SER A 591 -3.18 -22.67 -0.96
C SER A 591 -2.11 -21.99 -0.10
N SER A 592 -2.52 -21.34 0.98
CA SER A 592 -1.63 -20.66 1.92
C SER A 592 -1.90 -21.11 3.35
N ARG A 593 -0.90 -21.70 4.01
CA ARG A 593 -0.97 -22.20 5.38
C ARG A 593 0.21 -21.70 6.19
N GLY A 594 -0.05 -21.34 7.43
CA GLY A 594 1.04 -20.82 8.24
C GLY A 594 0.71 -20.60 9.70
N GLY A 595 1.69 -20.03 10.39
CA GLY A 595 1.58 -19.64 11.78
C GLY A 595 2.27 -18.30 12.04
N GLU A 596 1.72 -17.56 12.97
CA GLU A 596 2.15 -16.22 13.38
C GLU A 596 2.27 -16.17 14.89
N LEU A 597 3.37 -15.59 15.37
CA LEU A 597 3.64 -15.37 16.79
C LEU A 597 3.98 -13.89 17.00
N THR A 598 3.36 -13.27 17.99
CA THR A 598 3.74 -11.97 18.54
C THR A 598 4.02 -12.11 20.02
N VAL A 599 5.11 -11.52 20.51
CA VAL A 599 5.46 -11.45 21.92
C VAL A 599 5.93 -10.04 22.25
N ILE A 600 5.29 -9.44 23.24
CA ILE A 600 5.66 -8.12 23.79
C ILE A 600 6.00 -8.31 25.25
N TRP A 601 7.21 -7.88 25.63
CA TRP A 601 7.67 -7.94 27.02
C TRP A 601 8.11 -6.56 27.49
N LYS A 602 7.54 -6.12 28.60
CA LYS A 602 7.80 -4.84 29.27
C LYS A 602 8.45 -5.11 30.64
N PRO A 603 9.75 -5.47 30.70
CA PRO A 603 10.42 -5.81 31.97
C PRO A 603 10.39 -4.66 32.97
N THR A 604 10.39 -3.43 32.48
CA THR A 604 10.26 -2.20 33.26
C THR A 604 9.31 -1.23 32.57
N SER A 605 8.91 -0.13 33.22
CA SER A 605 8.08 0.92 32.64
C SER A 605 8.77 1.72 31.51
N TYR A 606 10.08 1.62 31.38
CA TYR A 606 10.89 2.35 30.40
C TYR A 606 11.50 1.45 29.30
N LEU A 607 11.28 0.13 29.34
CA LEU A 607 11.83 -0.83 28.36
C LEU A 607 10.73 -1.72 27.82
N GLN A 608 10.58 -1.73 26.50
CA GLN A 608 9.72 -2.64 25.77
C GLN A 608 10.53 -3.44 24.75
N TRP A 609 10.26 -4.73 24.69
CA TRP A 609 10.81 -5.62 23.68
C TRP A 609 9.67 -6.30 22.93
N TYR A 610 9.48 -5.88 21.70
CA TYR A 610 8.52 -6.44 20.75
C TYR A 610 9.20 -7.49 19.87
N ASN A 611 8.57 -8.63 19.67
CA ASN A 611 9.03 -9.68 18.77
C ASN A 611 7.86 -10.23 17.95
N SER A 612 8.09 -10.48 16.68
CA SER A 612 7.14 -11.20 15.83
C SER A 612 7.86 -12.24 14.98
N ALA A 613 7.19 -13.35 14.73
CA ALA A 613 7.67 -14.41 13.85
C ALA A 613 6.52 -14.93 13.00
N SER A 614 6.80 -15.30 11.76
CA SER A 614 5.84 -15.96 10.90
C SER A 614 6.50 -17.03 10.04
N ILE A 615 5.76 -18.12 9.82
CA ILE A 615 6.05 -19.14 8.84
C ILE A 615 4.87 -19.22 7.87
N ASN A 616 5.14 -19.26 6.58
CA ASN A 616 4.12 -19.32 5.55
C ASN A 616 4.50 -20.31 4.46
N ARG A 617 3.57 -21.20 4.11
CA ARG A 617 3.63 -22.04 2.92
C ARG A 617 2.49 -21.64 2.01
N SER A 618 2.78 -20.74 1.05
CA SER A 618 1.85 -20.33 0.01
C SER A 618 2.32 -20.94 -1.32
N THR A 619 1.49 -21.77 -1.94
CA THR A 619 1.83 -22.53 -3.16
C THR A 619 0.71 -22.46 -4.17
N TYR A 620 1.11 -22.43 -5.46
CA TYR A 620 0.16 -22.63 -6.56
C TYR A 620 -0.30 -24.07 -6.57
N ASP A 621 -1.59 -24.30 -6.77
CA ASP A 621 -2.17 -25.65 -6.79
C ASP A 621 -2.21 -26.22 -8.21
N ASP A 622 -2.19 -25.35 -9.24
CA ASP A 622 -2.40 -25.73 -10.63
C ASP A 622 -1.25 -25.31 -11.55
N ASN A 623 -1.13 -26.05 -12.65
CA ASN A 623 -0.32 -25.65 -13.81
C ASN A 623 -1.18 -24.82 -14.77
N TYR A 624 -0.55 -24.05 -15.67
CA TYR A 624 -1.25 -23.33 -16.73
C TYR A 624 -0.48 -23.43 -18.05
N VAL A 625 -1.13 -23.01 -19.16
CA VAL A 625 -0.52 -23.04 -20.49
C VAL A 625 -0.16 -21.62 -20.93
N GLN A 626 1.10 -21.41 -21.31
CA GLN A 626 1.62 -20.17 -21.87
C GLN A 626 2.44 -20.51 -23.13
N ASN A 627 2.17 -19.80 -24.23
CA ASN A 627 2.84 -20.00 -25.52
C ASN A 627 2.79 -21.47 -26.02
N GLY A 628 1.68 -22.16 -25.76
CA GLY A 628 1.48 -23.57 -26.10
C GLY A 628 2.27 -24.56 -25.24
N VAL A 629 2.93 -24.11 -24.18
CA VAL A 629 3.71 -24.95 -23.26
C VAL A 629 3.07 -24.94 -21.88
N THR A 630 2.98 -26.12 -21.27
CA THR A 630 2.56 -26.23 -19.85
C THR A 630 3.64 -25.66 -18.93
N ILE A 631 3.30 -24.66 -18.17
CA ILE A 631 4.15 -24.08 -17.13
C ILE A 631 3.87 -24.82 -15.82
N ALA A 632 4.88 -25.51 -15.31
CA ALA A 632 4.78 -26.36 -14.13
C ALA A 632 4.85 -25.51 -12.85
N THR A 633 3.71 -25.00 -12.42
CA THR A 633 3.56 -24.17 -11.22
C THR A 633 2.96 -24.90 -10.03
N ALA A 634 2.27 -26.02 -10.24
CA ALA A 634 1.68 -26.79 -9.15
C ALA A 634 2.73 -27.19 -8.09
N GLY A 635 2.45 -26.86 -6.82
CA GLY A 635 3.34 -27.06 -5.68
C GLY A 635 4.49 -26.05 -5.56
N LYS A 636 4.65 -25.10 -6.50
CA LYS A 636 5.65 -24.03 -6.41
C LYS A 636 5.17 -22.91 -5.47
N TYR A 637 6.12 -22.28 -4.79
CA TYR A 637 5.81 -21.14 -3.92
C TYR A 637 5.35 -19.93 -4.71
N THR A 638 4.38 -19.21 -4.14
CA THR A 638 3.94 -17.92 -4.70
C THR A 638 5.09 -16.93 -4.72
N VAL A 639 5.11 -16.11 -5.76
CA VAL A 639 6.16 -15.09 -5.96
C VAL A 639 6.12 -14.02 -4.87
N ASP A 640 7.27 -13.42 -4.59
CA ASP A 640 7.51 -12.38 -3.59
C ASP A 640 6.92 -12.67 -2.19
N THR A 641 6.79 -13.95 -1.85
CA THR A 641 6.25 -14.41 -0.58
C THR A 641 7.35 -15.08 0.26
N PRO A 642 7.82 -14.45 1.35
CA PRO A 642 8.82 -15.03 2.23
C PRO A 642 8.27 -16.26 2.97
N LYS A 643 9.05 -17.34 3.01
CA LYS A 643 8.69 -18.55 3.78
C LYS A 643 8.74 -18.34 5.28
N ARG A 644 9.62 -17.46 5.74
CA ARG A 644 9.84 -17.15 7.16
C ARG A 644 10.18 -15.68 7.30
N MET A 645 9.63 -15.06 8.30
CA MET A 645 9.99 -13.71 8.71
C MET A 645 10.14 -13.65 10.23
N PHE A 646 11.01 -12.77 10.68
CA PHE A 646 11.18 -12.47 12.10
C PHE A 646 11.48 -10.98 12.25
N ALA A 647 10.78 -10.29 13.13
CA ALA A 647 11.07 -8.91 13.49
C ALA A 647 11.26 -8.80 14.99
N SER A 648 12.21 -7.97 15.40
CA SER A 648 12.49 -7.68 16.80
C SER A 648 12.77 -6.19 16.95
N GLU A 649 12.15 -5.57 17.96
CA GLU A 649 12.29 -4.15 18.26
C GLU A 649 12.45 -3.94 19.75
N ILE A 650 13.49 -3.23 20.12
CA ILE A 650 13.74 -2.80 21.51
C ILE A 650 13.52 -1.28 21.54
N ALA A 651 12.62 -0.83 22.40
CA ALA A 651 12.37 0.58 22.69
C ALA A 651 12.71 0.88 24.16
N PHE A 652 13.50 1.91 24.36
CA PHE A 652 13.93 2.39 25.67
C PHE A 652 13.56 3.86 25.81
N ASN A 653 12.65 4.16 26.75
CA ASN A 653 12.17 5.51 27.07
C ASN A 653 12.46 5.79 28.54
N TYR A 654 13.49 6.57 28.82
CA TYR A 654 13.89 6.90 30.18
C TYR A 654 14.26 8.37 30.32
N ALA A 655 13.62 9.05 31.26
CA ALA A 655 13.73 10.50 31.42
C ALA A 655 13.47 11.21 30.06
N ASN A 656 14.42 11.99 29.59
CA ASN A 656 14.31 12.73 28.33
C ASN A 656 14.78 11.94 27.09
N TRP A 657 15.25 10.70 27.27
CA TRP A 657 15.77 9.89 26.19
C TRP A 657 14.74 8.91 25.65
N ASN A 658 14.69 8.81 24.34
CA ASN A 658 13.98 7.79 23.60
C ASN A 658 15.00 7.14 22.64
N VAL A 659 15.22 5.83 22.79
CA VAL A 659 16.16 5.07 21.95
C VAL A 659 15.48 3.80 21.48
N ASN A 660 15.68 3.45 20.21
CA ASN A 660 15.13 2.23 19.65
C ASN A 660 16.12 1.55 18.71
N LEU A 661 16.01 0.23 18.63
CA LEU A 661 16.72 -0.60 17.68
C LEU A 661 15.74 -1.62 17.13
N ARG A 662 15.60 -1.69 15.82
CA ARG A 662 14.74 -2.63 15.14
C ARG A 662 15.54 -3.46 14.14
N GLY A 663 15.27 -4.77 14.09
CA GLY A 663 15.80 -5.68 13.11
C GLY A 663 14.69 -6.50 12.48
N LYS A 664 14.77 -6.76 11.17
CA LYS A 664 13.87 -7.68 10.48
C LYS A 664 14.63 -8.64 9.58
N TYR A 665 14.37 -9.92 9.77
CA TYR A 665 14.76 -10.98 8.84
C TYR A 665 13.60 -11.25 7.87
N THR A 666 13.89 -11.18 6.57
CA THR A 666 13.00 -11.60 5.48
C THR A 666 13.63 -12.80 4.80
N GLY A 667 12.91 -13.92 4.75
CA GLY A 667 13.38 -15.17 4.18
C GLY A 667 13.50 -15.15 2.66
N GLN A 668 13.90 -16.27 2.08
CA GLN A 668 14.01 -16.47 0.63
C GLN A 668 12.68 -16.16 -0.07
N ARG A 669 12.76 -15.48 -1.23
CA ARG A 669 11.62 -15.15 -2.12
C ARG A 669 11.97 -15.50 -3.55
N TYR A 670 10.96 -15.91 -4.35
CA TYR A 670 11.08 -16.16 -5.78
C TYR A 670 10.42 -15.04 -6.58
N TYR A 671 10.90 -14.78 -7.80
CA TYR A 671 10.25 -13.85 -8.73
C TYR A 671 9.68 -14.54 -9.98
N THR A 672 10.02 -15.81 -10.22
CA THR A 672 9.40 -16.63 -11.26
C THR A 672 8.36 -17.58 -10.67
N TYR A 673 7.28 -17.83 -11.39
CA TYR A 673 6.22 -18.75 -10.92
C TYR A 673 6.70 -20.21 -10.86
N THR A 674 7.73 -20.55 -11.62
CA THR A 674 8.35 -21.88 -11.60
C THR A 674 9.38 -22.06 -10.50
N ASN A 675 9.71 -20.99 -9.75
CA ASN A 675 10.70 -20.93 -8.69
C ASN A 675 12.14 -21.25 -9.14
N ASP A 676 12.46 -21.14 -10.42
CA ASP A 676 13.83 -21.31 -10.93
C ASP A 676 14.72 -20.11 -10.60
N GLN A 677 14.12 -18.96 -10.30
CA GLN A 677 14.84 -17.75 -9.90
C GLN A 677 14.27 -17.09 -8.65
N GLY A 678 15.14 -16.58 -7.81
CA GLY A 678 14.78 -15.91 -6.56
C GLY A 678 16.00 -15.30 -5.86
N PHE A 679 15.79 -14.76 -4.67
CA PHE A 679 16.82 -14.16 -3.81
C PHE A 679 16.82 -14.82 -2.44
N GLY A 680 18.01 -15.00 -1.87
CA GLY A 680 18.18 -15.49 -0.51
C GLY A 680 17.62 -14.51 0.55
N GLY A 681 17.43 -15.03 1.77
CA GLY A 681 17.00 -14.20 2.89
C GLY A 681 18.06 -13.18 3.32
N TYR A 682 17.60 -12.13 3.99
CA TYR A 682 18.45 -11.06 4.52
C TYR A 682 17.91 -10.54 5.86
N THR A 683 18.78 -9.84 6.60
CA THR A 683 18.40 -9.08 7.80
C THR A 683 18.79 -7.61 7.60
N ALA A 684 17.87 -6.70 7.87
CA ALA A 684 18.12 -5.26 7.91
C ALA A 684 17.85 -4.73 9.31
N PHE A 685 18.63 -3.73 9.73
CA PHE A 685 18.50 -3.07 11.04
C PHE A 685 18.31 -1.57 10.86
N ASP A 686 17.44 -0.99 11.67
CA ASP A 686 17.24 0.45 11.80
C ASP A 686 17.42 0.85 13.26
N ALA A 687 17.92 2.07 13.52
CA ALA A 687 18.11 2.60 14.87
C ALA A 687 17.64 4.06 14.94
N GLY A 688 17.15 4.46 16.10
CA GLY A 688 16.77 5.84 16.38
C GLY A 688 17.14 6.24 17.80
N ALA A 689 17.46 7.52 17.99
CA ALA A 689 17.65 8.12 19.29
C ALA A 689 17.09 9.54 19.30
N GLY A 690 16.35 9.90 20.34
CA GLY A 690 15.80 11.23 20.55
C GLY A 690 16.07 11.75 21.95
N TYR A 691 16.23 13.06 22.07
CA TYR A 691 16.33 13.76 23.35
C TYR A 691 15.33 14.91 23.41
N ALA A 692 14.47 14.89 24.42
CA ALA A 692 13.49 15.95 24.69
C ALA A 692 14.09 16.96 25.68
N PHE A 693 14.26 18.20 25.24
CA PHE A 693 14.77 19.29 26.11
C PHE A 693 13.69 19.85 27.06
N GLY A 694 12.41 19.41 26.87
CA GLY A 694 11.29 19.99 27.60
C GLY A 694 10.97 21.40 27.14
N GLN A 695 10.47 22.23 28.07
CA GLN A 695 10.16 23.63 27.80
C GLN A 695 11.44 24.45 27.58
N VAL A 696 11.50 25.18 26.45
CA VAL A 696 12.65 26.03 26.09
C VAL A 696 12.11 27.41 25.65
N GLY A 697 12.25 28.41 26.48
CA GLY A 697 11.72 29.74 26.21
C GLY A 697 10.21 29.73 26.02
N VAL A 698 9.73 30.11 24.84
CA VAL A 698 8.30 30.11 24.45
C VAL A 698 7.81 28.75 23.93
N LEU A 699 8.71 27.80 23.73
CA LEU A 699 8.38 26.47 23.27
C LEU A 699 7.94 25.60 24.43
N GLN A 700 6.79 24.95 24.28
CA GLN A 700 6.30 23.97 25.26
C GLN A 700 7.16 22.70 25.27
N ALA A 701 7.66 22.30 24.09
CA ALA A 701 8.58 21.16 23.97
C ALA A 701 9.53 21.38 22.79
N LEU A 702 10.77 20.95 22.98
CA LEU A 702 11.78 20.87 21.91
C LEU A 702 12.41 19.47 21.95
N LYS A 703 12.47 18.79 20.79
CA LYS A 703 13.06 17.46 20.68
C LYS A 703 14.03 17.41 19.50
N LEU A 704 15.19 16.80 19.72
CA LEU A 704 16.15 16.47 18.67
C LEU A 704 16.19 14.95 18.50
N SER A 705 16.07 14.47 17.26
CA SER A 705 16.07 13.04 16.95
C SER A 705 17.07 12.72 15.85
N LEU A 706 17.78 11.61 16.00
CA LEU A 706 18.67 11.02 15.00
C LEU A 706 18.14 9.64 14.64
N ASN A 707 17.92 9.39 13.34
CA ASN A 707 17.50 8.10 12.82
C ASN A 707 18.49 7.59 11.79
N VAL A 708 18.77 6.29 11.83
CA VAL A 708 19.63 5.59 10.88
C VAL A 708 18.85 4.41 10.32
N THR A 709 18.57 4.42 9.03
CA THR A 709 17.96 3.29 8.32
C THR A 709 19.04 2.41 7.69
N ASN A 710 18.79 1.11 7.58
CA ASN A 710 19.74 0.13 7.08
C ASN A 710 21.12 0.27 7.76
N LEU A 711 21.14 0.24 9.09
CA LEU A 711 22.31 0.51 9.95
C LEU A 711 23.59 -0.25 9.52
N THR A 712 23.42 -1.49 9.08
CA THR A 712 24.53 -2.36 8.65
C THR A 712 24.93 -2.17 7.19
N ASN A 713 24.28 -1.25 6.46
CA ASN A 713 24.47 -1.02 5.02
C ASN A 713 24.32 -2.31 4.19
N LYS A 714 23.32 -3.13 4.52
CA LYS A 714 23.06 -4.39 3.84
C LYS A 714 22.48 -4.14 2.45
N ARG A 715 23.08 -4.75 1.42
CA ARG A 715 22.55 -4.79 0.05
C ARG A 715 21.65 -6.01 -0.10
N TYR A 716 20.41 -5.81 -0.60
CA TYR A 716 19.43 -6.87 -0.85
C TYR A 716 18.44 -6.44 -1.93
N ALA A 717 17.81 -7.43 -2.57
CA ALA A 717 16.66 -7.15 -3.44
C ALA A 717 15.47 -6.76 -2.57
N SER A 718 14.95 -5.54 -2.73
CA SER A 718 13.82 -5.04 -1.96
C SER A 718 12.50 -5.64 -2.48
N ASN A 719 11.80 -4.99 -3.38
CA ASN A 719 10.60 -5.51 -4.02
C ASN A 719 10.94 -6.32 -5.29
N LEU A 720 10.11 -7.30 -5.59
CA LEU A 720 10.26 -8.19 -6.73
C LEU A 720 9.07 -8.06 -7.68
N THR A 721 9.36 -8.04 -8.98
CA THR A 721 8.34 -8.17 -10.03
C THR A 721 8.15 -9.63 -10.39
N ALA A 722 6.89 -10.08 -10.44
CA ALA A 722 6.53 -11.45 -10.75
C ALA A 722 6.59 -11.74 -12.25
N PHE A 723 7.19 -12.85 -12.64
CA PHE A 723 7.22 -13.33 -14.02
C PHE A 723 6.57 -14.69 -14.15
N ALA A 724 5.64 -14.78 -15.11
CA ALA A 724 4.82 -15.96 -15.36
C ALA A 724 5.60 -17.16 -15.95
N ASN A 725 6.80 -16.94 -16.50
CA ASN A 725 7.64 -17.93 -17.14
C ASN A 725 8.89 -18.23 -16.31
N THR A 726 9.70 -19.18 -16.81
CA THR A 726 11.06 -19.40 -16.34
C THR A 726 11.99 -18.26 -16.76
N ASP A 727 13.06 -18.03 -16.02
CA ASP A 727 14.11 -17.08 -16.35
C ASP A 727 15.51 -17.71 -16.14
N PRO A 728 15.87 -18.77 -16.89
CA PRO A 728 17.09 -19.55 -16.65
C PRO A 728 18.38 -18.73 -16.73
N ASN A 729 18.35 -17.60 -17.43
CA ASN A 729 19.52 -16.74 -17.62
C ASN A 729 19.49 -15.49 -16.71
N GLY A 730 18.46 -15.31 -15.89
CA GLY A 730 18.30 -14.15 -15.00
C GLY A 730 18.22 -12.80 -15.74
N ARG A 731 17.60 -12.77 -16.92
CA ARG A 731 17.53 -11.58 -17.79
C ARG A 731 16.36 -10.66 -17.47
N GLN A 732 15.37 -11.15 -16.74
CA GLN A 732 14.18 -10.34 -16.43
C GLN A 732 14.56 -9.20 -15.47
N LEU A 733 14.00 -8.01 -15.73
CA LEU A 733 14.08 -6.84 -14.85
C LEU A 733 13.19 -7.11 -13.62
N ALA A 734 13.75 -7.83 -12.65
CA ALA A 734 12.99 -8.55 -11.64
C ALA A 734 12.97 -7.91 -10.27
N PHE A 735 13.86 -6.96 -9.97
CA PHE A 735 13.96 -6.44 -8.62
C PHE A 735 14.45 -5.00 -8.56
N HIS A 736 14.07 -4.30 -7.50
CA HIS A 736 14.72 -3.05 -7.09
C HIS A 736 15.80 -3.32 -6.03
N ALA A 737 16.89 -2.57 -6.10
CA ALA A 737 17.91 -2.56 -5.08
C ALA A 737 17.41 -1.89 -3.79
N SER A 738 17.84 -2.39 -2.63
CA SER A 738 17.60 -1.72 -1.34
C SER A 738 18.37 -0.40 -1.25
N ALA A 739 17.80 0.60 -0.57
CA ALA A 739 18.53 1.80 -0.19
C ALA A 739 19.78 1.44 0.64
N PRO A 740 20.88 2.19 0.50
CA PRO A 740 22.04 2.09 1.39
C PRO A 740 21.67 2.57 2.80
N ARG A 741 22.64 2.55 3.72
CA ARG A 741 22.47 3.21 5.02
C ARG A 741 22.27 4.71 4.81
N GLN A 742 21.19 5.24 5.42
CA GLN A 742 20.85 6.66 5.38
C GLN A 742 20.67 7.20 6.80
N VAL A 743 20.97 8.48 7.00
CA VAL A 743 20.95 9.16 8.30
C VAL A 743 20.07 10.39 8.22
N PHE A 744 19.22 10.61 9.22
CA PHE A 744 18.28 11.72 9.30
C PHE A 744 18.32 12.37 10.67
N LEU A 745 18.42 13.70 10.70
CA LEU A 745 18.36 14.53 11.89
C LEU A 745 17.08 15.35 11.85
N THR A 746 16.29 15.28 12.92
CA THR A 746 15.01 16.01 13.03
C THR A 746 15.02 16.88 14.27
N LEU A 747 14.66 18.15 14.09
CA LEU A 747 14.31 19.08 15.16
C LEU A 747 12.79 19.27 15.15
N ASP A 748 12.16 19.00 16.29
CA ASP A 748 10.71 19.11 16.50
C ASP A 748 10.45 20.10 17.63
N ALA A 749 9.60 21.09 17.38
CA ALA A 749 9.24 22.14 18.34
C ALA A 749 7.71 22.25 18.44
N LYS A 750 7.20 22.26 19.69
CA LYS A 750 5.78 22.50 20.01
C LYS A 750 5.63 23.82 20.78
N PHE A 751 4.55 24.56 20.54
CA PHE A 751 4.26 25.86 21.15
C PHE A 751 2.78 26.05 21.41
#